data_567e73810863bd9108c0dbd062c45a01
#
_entry.id   567e73810863bd9108c0dbd062c45a01
#
_cell.length_a   1.000
_cell.length_b   1.000
_cell.length_c   1.000
_cell.angle_alpha   90.00
_cell.angle_beta   90.00
_cell.angle_gamma   90.00
#
_symmetry.space_group_name_H-M   'P 1'
#
loop_
_entity.id
_entity.type
_entity.pdbx_description
1 polymer ?
#
loop_
_entity_poly.entity_id
_entity_poly.type
_entity_poly.pdbx_seq_one_letter_code
_entity_poly.pdbx_strand_id
1 'polypeptide(L)'
;MIKKTPKIQKKNSKKTVVKNKLPIFYKILLSLSIFFLLILFYFIVLVSSSPRSINYVTQKIQENLDKNFDKRIKIGKSYVNFTSYGSFRISVRNIRISYNEDLINKKNIAESPPKKYFIIPKIEGEFSIFELIKFNLNPHKIKIFSPEIFIENPYNLASVQQEAVPTESNNNEQLLFLLDFLSSLRKNKNPIENFEIEDAKITFQNQKIKSIIIIKNSKISAKLNKDTLDIFSQNLIYFANNKSESKLDSNCKLSKTDGLKCDVNIFNFVPNSIADFHPILNDLNKIDTNINGSITLAVNNSKGLKKLDFLLRADKGSFEFKDFFKEKIDFRQMIVNGGFDGVNKILNITKIDADLISNIANQTEMPNPHLAMGLSISMLENNKNKYDFAIKLQNALIDEVDRFWPINLSQNGVRDWVLQNVSSGFIKQGFAKFVIIEDELESNLQSINAQFDFADVNLNYDKEFPEINNLSGLAMFTKNNMKIIIQNGEVLQSKIINAEVAIDDFNMPTNILSIKGKLDGKGGDGLKHVSNDEDFHNQINKYLDGTAQTDVEIYIPLIENLLLKKTYISVKSNISNLSNDNLAGAIVVVTKKDFESNIFSTKIDLKNCEITNKELQIFKDKDENGDLSFEIDLEKDNVVLFKNILLTKSKNNAQINGEMSFGYSPFNLLKINLKNQNFAKNNFSFNYSFDPANSTAKATLKGKYFDASNLLNLKFSNDNSKNSPQKIQINVALDRLELLHKKIFNRVNLNLNCQGGICQAGNLNANIFKQRNVALKIQKNPKNEEYLIDGQISDAGFVIEALGLSNLVAGGNAKINIKQNLVNKKLVLDGEIKISSDTTIFENEAVKKLSKDNLFSQVKDKIFSSEKTTFGSINIEFSIAENELNIISLIANNFKIGVTAKGKINLKNQAMEIKGMIVPGYIINSLFGIGNIPILGSVISGLLTGGEGGGIFSVRYEYIKKAGEKEGKFSTNKVSAFVPSSIANLFE
;
A
#
# COMPACT_ATOMS: atom_id res chain seq x y z
N MET A 1 16.34 -69.96 -44.72
CA MET A 1 16.66 -70.63 -46.01
C MET A 1 18.17 -70.50 -46.24
N ILE A 2 19.01 -71.42 -45.81
CA ILE A 2 19.59 -72.54 -46.45
C ILE A 2 19.98 -72.32 -47.91
N LYS A 3 21.28 -72.28 -48.12
CA LYS A 3 22.03 -73.00 -49.24
C LYS A 3 23.49 -72.50 -49.16
N LYS A 4 24.35 -73.33 -48.69
CA LYS A 4 25.12 -74.46 -49.26
C LYS A 4 26.32 -73.96 -50.02
N THR A 5 27.47 -74.40 -49.48
CA THR A 5 28.84 -74.47 -50.02
C THR A 5 28.89 -75.29 -51.31
N PRO A 6 30.01 -75.10 -52.05
CA PRO A 6 30.68 -76.36 -52.50
C PRO A 6 32.17 -76.40 -52.19
N LYS A 7 32.63 -77.56 -51.81
CA LYS A 7 34.01 -78.02 -51.75
C LYS A 7 34.63 -78.10 -53.14
N ILE A 8 35.91 -77.79 -53.27
CA ILE A 8 36.71 -78.28 -54.39
C ILE A 8 38.01 -78.87 -53.85
N GLN A 9 38.38 -79.88 -54.45
CA GLN A 9 39.36 -80.94 -54.17
C GLN A 9 40.81 -80.51 -54.25
N LYS A 10 41.62 -81.20 -53.44
CA LYS A 10 43.11 -81.22 -53.55
C LYS A 10 43.47 -81.89 -54.85
N LYS A 11 44.42 -81.31 -55.59
CA LYS A 11 45.24 -81.94 -56.58
C LYS A 11 46.70 -81.78 -56.17
N ASN A 12 47.35 -82.94 -55.81
CA ASN A 12 48.77 -83.09 -55.61
C ASN A 12 49.49 -82.93 -56.89
N SER A 13 50.48 -82.05 -56.99
CA SER A 13 51.55 -82.13 -57.98
C SER A 13 52.88 -82.04 -57.32
N LYS A 14 53.60 -83.13 -57.42
CA LYS A 14 54.98 -83.17 -57.02
C LYS A 14 55.78 -82.19 -57.84
N LYS A 15 56.47 -81.22 -57.23
CA LYS A 15 57.52 -80.42 -57.86
C LYS A 15 58.86 -80.81 -57.32
N THR A 16 59.63 -81.26 -58.23
CA THR A 16 61.07 -81.56 -58.13
C THR A 16 61.82 -80.30 -57.70
N VAL A 17 62.60 -80.47 -56.62
CA VAL A 17 63.55 -79.42 -56.13
C VAL A 17 64.77 -79.40 -57.00
N VAL A 18 64.89 -78.35 -57.84
CA VAL A 18 66.17 -78.02 -58.48
C VAL A 18 66.98 -77.11 -57.49
N LYS A 19 68.08 -77.63 -56.96
CA LYS A 19 69.01 -76.81 -56.18
C LYS A 19 69.88 -75.97 -57.15
N ASN A 20 69.43 -74.73 -57.35
CA ASN A 20 70.31 -73.71 -57.94
C ASN A 20 71.33 -73.21 -56.90
N LYS A 21 72.59 -73.52 -57.06
CA LYS A 21 73.70 -72.99 -56.37
C LYS A 21 73.89 -71.55 -56.82
N LEU A 22 73.48 -70.50 -56.00
CA LEU A 22 73.79 -69.13 -56.25
C LEU A 22 75.30 -68.90 -56.40
N PRO A 23 75.73 -68.05 -57.35
CA PRO A 23 77.14 -67.75 -57.53
C PRO A 23 77.71 -67.04 -56.27
N ILE A 24 78.96 -67.34 -56.00
CA ILE A 24 79.68 -66.83 -54.80
C ILE A 24 79.55 -65.31 -54.63
N PHE A 25 79.47 -64.58 -55.75
CA PHE A 25 79.29 -63.14 -55.76
C PHE A 25 77.92 -62.67 -55.07
N TYR A 26 76.85 -63.41 -55.32
CA TYR A 26 75.54 -63.09 -54.68
C TYR A 26 75.53 -63.42 -53.16
N LYS A 27 76.31 -64.42 -52.73
CA LYS A 27 76.45 -64.72 -51.32
C LYS A 27 77.23 -63.63 -50.56
N ILE A 28 78.30 -63.10 -51.20
CA ILE A 28 79.06 -61.95 -50.63
C ILE A 28 78.19 -60.71 -50.62
N LEU A 29 77.41 -60.41 -51.64
CA LEU A 29 76.53 -59.27 -51.71
C LEU A 29 75.39 -59.39 -50.65
N LEU A 30 74.81 -60.59 -50.51
CA LEU A 30 73.79 -60.86 -49.48
C LEU A 30 74.39 -60.74 -48.03
N SER A 31 75.59 -61.29 -47.84
CA SER A 31 76.32 -61.15 -46.54
C SER A 31 76.60 -59.71 -46.24
N LEU A 32 77.11 -58.92 -47.19
CA LEU A 32 77.35 -57.48 -47.08
C LEU A 32 76.05 -56.72 -46.81
N SER A 33 74.92 -57.09 -47.47
CA SER A 33 73.62 -56.50 -47.25
C SER A 33 73.09 -56.85 -45.85
N ILE A 34 73.24 -58.13 -45.38
CA ILE A 34 72.82 -58.51 -44.04
C ILE A 34 73.75 -57.87 -43.03
N PHE A 35 75.01 -57.72 -43.23
CA PHE A 35 75.92 -57.03 -42.33
C PHE A 35 75.57 -55.53 -42.24
N PHE A 36 75.27 -54.90 -43.36
CA PHE A 36 74.75 -53.51 -43.41
C PHE A 36 73.38 -53.35 -42.71
N LEU A 37 72.46 -54.31 -42.87
CA LEU A 37 71.21 -54.38 -42.18
C LEU A 37 71.40 -54.59 -40.67
N LEU A 38 72.39 -55.45 -40.25
CA LEU A 38 72.69 -55.63 -38.82
C LEU A 38 73.34 -54.36 -38.22
N ILE A 39 74.18 -53.66 -38.94
CA ILE A 39 74.74 -52.36 -38.51
C ILE A 39 73.61 -51.33 -38.42
N LEU A 40 72.73 -51.28 -39.39
CA LEU A 40 71.56 -50.38 -39.38
C LEU A 40 70.68 -50.77 -38.27
N PHE A 41 70.37 -52.03 -38.06
CA PHE A 41 69.59 -52.50 -36.93
C PHE A 41 70.23 -52.19 -35.58
N TYR A 42 71.54 -52.41 -35.39
CA TYR A 42 72.27 -52.03 -34.23
C TYR A 42 72.27 -50.56 -34.01
N PHE A 43 72.39 -49.75 -35.05
CA PHE A 43 72.25 -48.27 -34.96
C PHE A 43 70.81 -47.87 -34.55
N ILE A 44 69.78 -48.50 -35.13
CA ILE A 44 68.42 -48.30 -34.78
C ILE A 44 68.20 -48.68 -33.27
N VAL A 45 68.68 -49.81 -32.80
CA VAL A 45 68.56 -50.23 -31.43
C VAL A 45 69.34 -49.27 -30.47
N LEU A 46 70.54 -48.84 -30.87
CA LEU A 46 71.35 -47.88 -30.14
C LEU A 46 70.65 -46.50 -30.01
N VAL A 47 70.06 -46.04 -31.08
CA VAL A 47 69.32 -44.76 -31.04
C VAL A 47 67.90 -44.90 -30.48
N SER A 48 67.25 -46.06 -30.50
CA SER A 48 66.01 -46.33 -29.84
C SER A 48 66.09 -46.53 -28.36
N SER A 49 67.27 -47.03 -27.85
CA SER A 49 67.45 -47.23 -26.36
C SER A 49 67.65 -45.95 -25.58
N SER A 50 68.22 -44.90 -26.18
CA SER A 50 68.41 -43.58 -25.59
C SER A 50 68.63 -42.49 -26.60
N PRO A 51 68.07 -41.23 -26.40
CA PRO A 51 68.35 -40.09 -27.29
C PRO A 51 69.87 -39.77 -27.38
N ARG A 52 70.45 -39.79 -28.57
CA ARG A 52 71.91 -39.50 -28.79
C ARG A 52 72.09 -38.08 -29.32
N SER A 53 72.98 -37.30 -28.72
CA SER A 53 73.30 -35.95 -29.22
C SER A 53 74.23 -36.06 -30.40
N ILE A 54 73.95 -35.38 -31.51
CA ILE A 54 74.67 -35.35 -32.74
C ILE A 54 75.03 -33.91 -33.06
N ASN A 55 76.30 -33.54 -32.86
CA ASN A 55 76.81 -32.17 -33.10
C ASN A 55 76.65 -31.71 -34.56
N TYR A 56 76.83 -32.59 -35.53
CA TYR A 56 76.62 -32.28 -36.91
C TYR A 56 75.15 -31.85 -37.23
N VAL A 57 74.17 -32.54 -36.65
CA VAL A 57 72.78 -32.17 -36.79
C VAL A 57 72.49 -30.80 -36.12
N THR A 58 73.08 -30.54 -34.97
CA THR A 58 72.97 -29.26 -34.29
C THR A 58 73.51 -28.10 -35.13
N GLN A 59 74.72 -28.30 -35.70
CA GLN A 59 75.32 -27.29 -36.61
C GLN A 59 74.50 -27.03 -37.85
N LYS A 60 74.03 -28.07 -38.51
CA LYS A 60 73.20 -27.94 -39.70
C LYS A 60 71.88 -27.25 -39.46
N ILE A 61 71.23 -27.53 -38.34
CA ILE A 61 70.00 -26.83 -37.91
C ILE A 61 70.34 -25.35 -37.64
N GLN A 62 71.40 -25.07 -36.85
CA GLN A 62 71.76 -23.69 -36.53
C GLN A 62 72.13 -22.87 -37.78
N GLU A 63 72.93 -23.45 -38.70
CA GLU A 63 73.28 -22.80 -40.01
C GLU A 63 72.06 -22.44 -40.85
N ASN A 64 71.06 -23.36 -40.82
CA ASN A 64 69.81 -23.11 -41.58
C ASN A 64 68.91 -22.03 -40.87
N LEU A 65 68.88 -22.03 -39.54
CA LEU A 65 68.23 -21.02 -38.75
C LEU A 65 68.91 -19.64 -38.91
N ASP A 66 70.23 -19.60 -38.87
CA ASP A 66 70.97 -18.34 -39.03
C ASP A 66 70.79 -17.72 -40.37
N LYS A 67 70.62 -18.57 -41.43
CA LYS A 67 70.34 -18.12 -42.80
C LYS A 67 68.94 -17.59 -43.00
N ASN A 68 67.98 -18.19 -42.34
CA ASN A 68 66.58 -17.86 -42.57
C ASN A 68 66.00 -16.85 -41.54
N PHE A 69 66.68 -16.66 -40.40
CA PHE A 69 66.16 -15.85 -39.28
C PHE A 69 67.18 -14.85 -38.71
N ASP A 70 68.14 -14.37 -39.50
CA ASP A 70 69.07 -13.30 -39.11
C ASP A 70 69.81 -13.53 -37.80
N LYS A 71 70.19 -14.77 -37.48
CA LYS A 71 70.87 -15.15 -36.26
C LYS A 71 70.09 -14.88 -34.97
N ARG A 72 68.80 -14.63 -35.00
CA ARG A 72 67.96 -14.34 -33.86
C ARG A 72 67.61 -15.55 -33.02
N ILE A 73 67.89 -16.76 -33.57
CA ILE A 73 67.58 -18.03 -32.92
C ILE A 73 68.86 -18.72 -32.54
N LYS A 74 69.00 -19.03 -31.23
CA LYS A 74 70.13 -19.87 -30.78
C LYS A 74 69.54 -21.16 -30.20
N ILE A 75 70.17 -22.29 -30.63
CA ILE A 75 69.82 -23.64 -30.18
C ILE A 75 70.95 -24.26 -29.35
N GLY A 76 70.55 -25.09 -28.39
CA GLY A 76 71.45 -25.91 -27.63
C GLY A 76 71.79 -27.19 -28.36
N LYS A 77 71.79 -28.34 -27.73
CA LYS A 77 72.08 -29.63 -28.33
C LYS A 77 70.85 -30.24 -29.01
N SER A 78 71.10 -30.85 -30.18
CA SER A 78 70.16 -31.69 -30.89
C SER A 78 70.37 -33.15 -30.59
N TYR A 79 69.31 -33.92 -30.40
CA TYR A 79 69.27 -35.35 -30.07
C TYR A 79 68.45 -36.07 -31.13
N VAL A 80 68.81 -37.29 -31.44
CA VAL A 80 68.11 -38.15 -32.35
C VAL A 80 67.67 -39.43 -31.66
N ASN A 81 66.48 -39.86 -31.93
CA ASN A 81 65.88 -41.07 -31.38
C ASN A 81 64.94 -41.73 -32.41
N PHE A 82 64.84 -43.04 -32.41
CA PHE A 82 63.74 -43.77 -33.04
C PHE A 82 62.63 -44.09 -32.07
N THR A 83 61.42 -43.93 -32.50
CA THR A 83 60.25 -44.29 -31.67
C THR A 83 59.85 -45.72 -31.85
N SER A 84 59.11 -46.30 -30.90
CA SER A 84 58.64 -47.70 -30.96
C SER A 84 57.72 -47.99 -32.14
N TYR A 85 57.29 -47.00 -32.87
CA TYR A 85 56.37 -47.07 -34.01
C TYR A 85 57.11 -46.90 -35.36
N GLY A 86 58.47 -47.00 -35.39
CA GLY A 86 59.25 -46.86 -36.61
C GLY A 86 59.29 -45.46 -37.19
N SER A 87 59.07 -44.40 -36.45
CA SER A 87 59.34 -43.04 -36.82
C SER A 87 60.69 -42.57 -36.24
N PHE A 88 61.28 -41.57 -36.91
CA PHE A 88 62.50 -40.93 -36.48
C PHE A 88 62.26 -39.59 -35.86
N ARG A 89 62.80 -39.34 -34.67
CA ARG A 89 62.55 -38.12 -33.92
C ARG A 89 63.92 -37.36 -33.75
N ILE A 90 63.83 -36.05 -34.07
CA ILE A 90 64.92 -35.12 -33.75
C ILE A 90 64.40 -34.18 -32.68
N SER A 91 65.11 -34.10 -31.56
CA SER A 91 64.79 -33.21 -30.44
C SER A 91 65.91 -32.13 -30.39
N VAL A 92 65.51 -30.88 -30.39
CA VAL A 92 66.38 -29.71 -30.17
C VAL A 92 66.06 -29.12 -28.81
N ARG A 93 67.05 -28.89 -27.98
CA ARG A 93 66.91 -28.39 -26.62
C ARG A 93 67.46 -26.99 -26.48
N ASN A 94 66.98 -26.23 -25.48
CA ASN A 94 67.44 -24.90 -25.07
C ASN A 94 67.39 -23.88 -26.22
N ILE A 95 66.24 -23.72 -26.87
CA ILE A 95 66.07 -22.76 -27.94
C ILE A 95 65.76 -21.44 -27.37
N ARG A 96 66.49 -20.39 -27.75
CA ARG A 96 66.22 -18.99 -27.32
C ARG A 96 66.05 -18.14 -28.55
N ILE A 97 64.96 -17.37 -28.52
CA ILE A 97 64.62 -16.42 -29.59
C ILE A 97 64.65 -15.03 -28.98
N SER A 98 65.49 -14.14 -29.56
CA SER A 98 65.62 -12.76 -29.11
C SER A 98 65.25 -11.77 -30.21
N TYR A 99 64.57 -10.69 -29.81
CA TYR A 99 64.22 -9.59 -30.75
C TYR A 99 65.32 -8.52 -30.88
N ASN A 100 66.31 -8.45 -29.93
CA ASN A 100 67.41 -7.51 -29.95
C ASN A 100 68.80 -8.25 -30.07
N GLU A 101 69.66 -7.89 -31.00
CA GLU A 101 70.97 -8.46 -31.15
C GLU A 101 71.89 -8.35 -29.92
N ASP A 102 71.76 -7.27 -29.12
CA ASP A 102 72.64 -7.00 -27.97
C ASP A 102 72.44 -7.97 -26.80
N LEU A 103 71.39 -8.73 -26.76
CA LEU A 103 71.04 -9.65 -25.65
C LEU A 103 71.47 -11.08 -25.93
N ILE A 104 71.85 -11.41 -27.13
CA ILE A 104 72.25 -12.77 -27.53
C ILE A 104 73.59 -13.16 -26.92
N ASN A 105 74.47 -12.22 -26.63
CA ASN A 105 75.87 -12.45 -26.25
C ASN A 105 76.12 -12.30 -24.70
N LYS A 106 75.14 -11.91 -23.88
CA LYS A 106 75.34 -11.81 -22.44
C LYS A 106 75.11 -13.13 -21.73
N LYS A 107 76.17 -13.65 -21.07
CA LYS A 107 76.18 -14.89 -20.32
C LYS A 107 75.38 -14.83 -19.01
N ASN A 108 75.05 -13.67 -18.48
CA ASN A 108 74.31 -13.43 -17.23
C ASN A 108 73.04 -12.68 -17.46
N ILE A 109 71.89 -13.36 -17.46
CA ILE A 109 70.56 -12.83 -17.58
C ILE A 109 69.97 -12.48 -16.20
N ALA A 110 70.78 -12.34 -15.13
CA ALA A 110 70.25 -12.21 -13.76
C ALA A 110 69.83 -10.78 -13.34
N GLU A 111 70.17 -9.72 -14.08
CA GLU A 111 69.99 -8.34 -13.57
C GLU A 111 69.02 -7.45 -14.33
N SER A 112 68.45 -7.86 -15.46
CA SER A 112 67.30 -7.17 -16.10
C SER A 112 66.69 -8.11 -17.13
N PRO A 113 65.50 -8.65 -16.91
CA PRO A 113 64.85 -9.50 -17.91
C PRO A 113 64.58 -8.67 -19.17
N PRO A 114 64.87 -9.22 -20.36
CA PRO A 114 64.58 -8.53 -21.60
C PRO A 114 63.07 -8.30 -21.76
N LYS A 115 62.68 -7.15 -22.32
CA LYS A 115 61.27 -6.73 -22.50
C LYS A 115 60.42 -7.73 -23.31
N LYS A 116 61.03 -8.58 -24.12
CA LYS A 116 60.41 -9.69 -24.87
C LYS A 116 61.41 -10.86 -25.00
N TYR A 117 61.01 -12.03 -24.58
CA TYR A 117 61.80 -13.22 -24.77
C TYR A 117 60.92 -14.45 -25.03
N PHE A 118 61.50 -15.40 -25.81
CA PHE A 118 60.95 -16.73 -26.04
C PHE A 118 62.01 -17.76 -25.64
N ILE A 119 61.65 -18.60 -24.72
CA ILE A 119 62.51 -19.73 -24.31
C ILE A 119 61.72 -21.01 -24.61
N ILE A 120 62.34 -21.90 -25.35
CA ILE A 120 61.76 -23.20 -25.68
C ILE A 120 62.74 -24.26 -25.18
N PRO A 121 62.41 -24.94 -24.05
CA PRO A 121 63.29 -25.96 -23.48
C PRO A 121 63.58 -27.13 -24.45
N LYS A 122 62.51 -27.47 -25.24
CA LYS A 122 62.60 -28.61 -26.14
C LYS A 122 61.61 -28.51 -27.31
N ILE A 123 62.09 -28.79 -28.51
CA ILE A 123 61.27 -29.04 -29.70
C ILE A 123 61.59 -30.43 -30.25
N GLU A 124 60.56 -31.18 -30.57
CA GLU A 124 60.72 -32.50 -31.27
C GLU A 124 60.07 -32.46 -32.63
N GLY A 125 60.74 -32.87 -33.64
CA GLY A 125 60.23 -33.15 -34.96
C GLY A 125 60.19 -34.65 -35.21
N GLU A 126 59.03 -35.16 -35.60
CA GLU A 126 58.81 -36.54 -35.96
C GLU A 126 58.84 -36.69 -37.52
N PHE A 127 59.68 -37.62 -37.98
CA PHE A 127 59.85 -37.89 -39.39
C PHE A 127 59.52 -39.34 -39.74
N SER A 128 58.84 -39.57 -40.79
CA SER A 128 58.62 -40.92 -41.33
C SER A 128 59.92 -41.53 -41.89
N ILE A 129 60.24 -42.76 -41.55
CA ILE A 129 61.38 -43.46 -42.06
C ILE A 129 61.35 -43.53 -43.60
N PHE A 130 60.18 -43.71 -44.17
CA PHE A 130 60.04 -43.77 -45.65
C PHE A 130 60.34 -42.42 -46.33
N GLU A 131 60.15 -41.30 -45.68
CA GLU A 131 60.45 -39.97 -46.17
C GLU A 131 61.96 -39.66 -46.00
N LEU A 132 62.59 -40.15 -44.89
CA LEU A 132 64.06 -40.06 -44.70
C LEU A 132 64.83 -40.84 -45.79
N ILE A 133 64.32 -42.02 -46.19
CA ILE A 133 64.89 -42.77 -47.29
C ILE A 133 64.86 -41.98 -48.62
N LYS A 134 63.88 -41.12 -48.77
CA LYS A 134 63.74 -40.18 -49.91
C LYS A 134 64.55 -38.90 -49.76
N PHE A 135 65.39 -38.76 -48.71
CA PHE A 135 66.09 -37.53 -48.32
C PHE A 135 65.21 -36.37 -48.03
N ASN A 136 63.96 -36.65 -47.63
CA ASN A 136 63.01 -35.59 -47.21
C ASN A 136 63.12 -35.38 -45.72
N LEU A 137 63.63 -34.20 -45.30
CA LEU A 137 63.86 -33.82 -43.91
C LEU A 137 62.73 -32.96 -43.35
N ASN A 138 61.54 -33.08 -43.88
CA ASN A 138 60.41 -32.35 -43.37
C ASN A 138 59.65 -33.20 -42.29
N PRO A 139 59.51 -32.76 -41.08
CA PRO A 139 58.77 -33.47 -40.03
C PRO A 139 57.24 -33.46 -40.37
N HIS A 140 56.58 -34.58 -40.16
CA HIS A 140 55.13 -34.65 -40.34
C HIS A 140 54.42 -34.17 -39.05
N LYS A 141 55.12 -34.21 -37.89
CA LYS A 141 54.69 -33.74 -36.61
C LYS A 141 55.74 -32.93 -35.87
N ILE A 142 55.37 -31.77 -35.31
CA ILE A 142 56.25 -30.98 -34.46
C ILE A 142 55.63 -30.92 -33.07
N LYS A 143 56.43 -31.18 -32.03
CA LYS A 143 56.02 -31.07 -30.63
C LYS A 143 56.95 -30.12 -29.87
N ILE A 144 56.42 -29.14 -29.23
CA ILE A 144 57.11 -28.11 -28.45
C ILE A 144 56.75 -28.32 -26.97
N PHE A 145 57.76 -28.38 -26.14
CA PHE A 145 57.58 -28.64 -24.70
C PHE A 145 57.94 -27.44 -23.88
N SER A 146 57.03 -27.08 -22.98
CA SER A 146 57.14 -26.03 -21.96
C SER A 146 57.70 -24.69 -22.48
N PRO A 147 57.25 -24.18 -23.65
CA PRO A 147 57.75 -22.90 -24.13
C PRO A 147 57.31 -21.78 -23.15
N GLU A 148 58.26 -20.89 -22.81
CA GLU A 148 58.01 -19.70 -22.02
C GLU A 148 58.04 -18.47 -22.90
N ILE A 149 56.94 -17.71 -22.93
CA ILE A 149 56.76 -16.51 -23.70
C ILE A 149 56.47 -15.36 -22.76
N PHE A 150 57.24 -14.29 -22.82
CA PHE A 150 57.00 -13.09 -22.05
C PHE A 150 56.69 -11.93 -23.01
N ILE A 151 55.55 -11.29 -22.83
CA ILE A 151 55.06 -10.17 -23.63
C ILE A 151 54.78 -9.01 -22.68
N GLU A 152 55.55 -7.93 -22.88
CA GLU A 152 55.30 -6.69 -22.13
C GLU A 152 54.50 -5.74 -23.01
N ASN A 153 53.48 -5.14 -22.44
CA ASN A 153 52.64 -4.12 -23.08
C ASN A 153 52.04 -4.57 -24.44
N PRO A 154 51.14 -5.56 -24.47
CA PRO A 154 50.61 -6.08 -25.72
C PRO A 154 49.76 -5.10 -26.51
N TYR A 155 49.34 -3.96 -25.89
CA TYR A 155 48.57 -2.91 -26.55
C TYR A 155 49.06 -1.53 -26.13
N ASN A 156 49.37 -0.68 -27.14
CA ASN A 156 49.60 0.75 -26.95
C ASN A 156 48.25 1.49 -26.84
N LEU A 157 47.64 1.50 -25.65
CA LEU A 157 46.36 2.16 -25.39
C LEU A 157 46.40 3.70 -25.35
N ALA A 158 47.57 4.29 -25.66
CA ALA A 158 47.75 5.76 -25.61
C ALA A 158 47.34 6.50 -26.89
N SER A 159 46.90 5.81 -27.93
CA SER A 159 46.50 6.44 -29.21
C SER A 159 45.01 6.45 -29.52
N VAL A 160 44.14 6.08 -28.58
CA VAL A 160 42.69 6.01 -28.84
C VAL A 160 41.91 7.21 -28.25
N GLN A 161 42.61 8.28 -27.78
CA GLN A 161 41.93 9.45 -27.28
C GLN A 161 41.69 10.60 -28.25
N GLN A 162 42.16 10.47 -29.46
CA GLN A 162 41.75 11.41 -30.54
C GLN A 162 42.01 10.74 -31.89
N GLU A 163 40.99 10.75 -32.71
CA GLU A 163 40.92 10.43 -34.11
C GLU A 163 40.32 9.08 -34.51
N ALA A 164 39.21 9.25 -35.16
CA ALA A 164 38.70 8.53 -36.34
C ALA A 164 38.68 7.00 -36.27
N VAL A 165 37.46 6.51 -36.45
CA VAL A 165 37.18 5.21 -37.11
C VAL A 165 38.43 4.46 -37.49
N PRO A 166 38.73 3.27 -36.88
CA PRO A 166 39.82 2.45 -37.36
C PRO A 166 39.56 2.09 -38.83
N THR A 167 40.35 2.61 -39.70
CA THR A 167 40.39 2.11 -41.08
C THR A 167 40.62 0.58 -41.05
N GLU A 168 39.72 -0.13 -41.67
CA GLU A 168 39.49 -1.58 -41.63
C GLU A 168 40.67 -2.50 -42.00
N SER A 169 41.92 -2.00 -42.11
CA SER A 169 42.95 -2.76 -42.83
C SER A 169 43.97 -3.55 -42.02
N ASN A 170 44.21 -3.32 -40.72
CA ASN A 170 45.39 -3.87 -40.07
C ASN A 170 45.22 -5.15 -39.21
N ASN A 171 44.09 -5.54 -38.76
CA ASN A 171 43.92 -6.73 -37.92
C ASN A 171 43.76 -8.02 -38.72
N ASN A 172 43.30 -7.92 -39.97
CA ASN A 172 43.11 -9.08 -40.84
C ASN A 172 44.41 -9.55 -41.51
N GLU A 173 45.38 -8.65 -41.69
CA GLU A 173 46.65 -9.01 -42.29
C GLU A 173 47.47 -9.99 -41.43
N GLN A 174 47.39 -9.91 -40.11
CA GLN A 174 48.10 -10.86 -39.23
C GLN A 174 47.49 -12.27 -39.30
N LEU A 175 46.19 -12.39 -39.41
CA LEU A 175 45.52 -13.69 -39.55
C LEU A 175 45.77 -14.29 -40.93
N LEU A 176 45.73 -13.47 -41.97
CA LEU A 176 46.11 -13.87 -43.37
C LEU A 176 47.55 -14.23 -43.44
N PHE A 177 48.47 -13.47 -42.81
CA PHE A 177 49.88 -13.81 -42.75
C PHE A 177 50.13 -15.17 -42.08
N LEU A 178 49.42 -15.47 -40.93
CA LEU A 178 49.49 -16.79 -40.29
C LEU A 178 49.04 -17.92 -41.25
N LEU A 179 47.93 -17.69 -41.96
CA LEU A 179 47.46 -18.66 -42.99
C LEU A 179 48.43 -18.81 -44.13
N ASP A 180 49.03 -17.72 -44.65
CA ASP A 180 50.00 -17.76 -45.73
C ASP A 180 51.30 -18.38 -45.26
N PHE A 181 51.77 -18.09 -44.07
CA PHE A 181 52.92 -18.77 -43.46
C PHE A 181 52.64 -20.26 -43.32
N LEU A 182 51.56 -20.68 -42.73
CA LEU A 182 51.21 -22.09 -42.60
C LEU A 182 51.00 -22.74 -43.99
N SER A 183 50.44 -22.02 -44.94
CA SER A 183 50.34 -22.52 -46.34
C SER A 183 51.64 -22.63 -47.03
N SER A 184 52.63 -21.77 -46.70
CA SER A 184 53.99 -21.84 -47.26
C SER A 184 54.72 -23.05 -46.73
N LEU A 185 54.50 -23.45 -45.46
CA LEU A 185 55.03 -24.71 -44.92
C LEU A 185 54.51 -25.93 -45.67
N ARG A 186 53.44 -25.79 -46.40
CA ARG A 186 52.82 -26.87 -47.20
C ARG A 186 53.21 -26.91 -48.63
N LYS A 187 53.83 -25.87 -49.20
CA LYS A 187 54.35 -25.87 -50.60
C LYS A 187 55.51 -26.83 -50.78
N ASN A 188 56.12 -27.33 -49.68
CA ASN A 188 57.12 -28.40 -49.71
C ASN A 188 56.40 -29.75 -49.92
N LYS A 189 57.11 -30.69 -50.58
CA LYS A 189 56.56 -32.01 -51.00
C LYS A 189 55.98 -32.87 -49.93
N ASN A 190 56.19 -32.55 -48.62
CA ASN A 190 55.54 -33.14 -47.43
C ASN A 190 55.20 -32.07 -46.39
N PRO A 191 53.93 -31.74 -46.25
CA PRO A 191 53.52 -30.72 -45.33
C PRO A 191 53.59 -31.21 -43.87
N ILE A 192 53.93 -30.31 -42.94
CA ILE A 192 53.74 -30.55 -41.50
C ILE A 192 52.26 -30.67 -41.27
N GLU A 193 51.84 -31.88 -40.82
CA GLU A 193 50.40 -32.10 -40.60
C GLU A 193 49.95 -31.78 -39.22
N ASN A 194 50.82 -32.00 -38.20
CA ASN A 194 50.45 -31.87 -36.77
C ASN A 194 51.48 -31.03 -35.99
N PHE A 195 50.95 -30.06 -35.25
CA PHE A 195 51.71 -29.31 -34.26
C PHE A 195 51.13 -29.56 -32.88
N GLU A 196 51.99 -29.86 -31.90
CA GLU A 196 51.60 -30.01 -30.50
C GLU A 196 52.49 -29.12 -29.63
N ILE A 197 51.90 -28.41 -28.73
CA ILE A 197 52.56 -27.66 -27.69
C ILE A 197 52.05 -28.18 -26.35
N GLU A 198 52.96 -28.60 -25.51
CA GLU A 198 52.66 -29.10 -24.16
C GLU A 198 53.24 -28.17 -23.12
N ASP A 199 52.44 -27.87 -22.06
CA ASP A 199 52.87 -27.13 -20.89
C ASP A 199 53.46 -25.75 -21.19
N ALA A 200 52.85 -25.03 -22.16
CA ALA A 200 53.28 -23.67 -22.46
C ALA A 200 52.93 -22.70 -21.32
N LYS A 201 53.81 -21.73 -21.12
CA LYS A 201 53.59 -20.60 -20.19
C LYS A 201 53.76 -19.30 -20.94
N ILE A 202 52.68 -18.52 -20.99
CA ILE A 202 52.68 -17.21 -21.63
C ILE A 202 52.37 -16.17 -20.55
N THR A 203 53.23 -15.19 -20.37
CA THR A 203 53.07 -14.11 -19.42
C THR A 203 52.82 -12.80 -20.14
N PHE A 204 51.68 -12.19 -19.91
CA PHE A 204 51.36 -10.84 -20.38
C PHE A 204 51.51 -9.91 -19.20
N GLN A 205 52.33 -8.89 -19.33
CA GLN A 205 52.51 -7.85 -18.31
C GLN A 205 52.19 -6.48 -18.90
N ASN A 206 51.24 -5.79 -18.26
CA ASN A 206 50.97 -4.39 -18.62
C ASN A 206 51.50 -3.51 -17.46
N GLN A 207 52.57 -2.76 -17.72
CA GLN A 207 53.20 -1.93 -16.69
C GLN A 207 52.34 -0.72 -16.27
N LYS A 208 51.52 -0.17 -17.19
CA LYS A 208 50.67 0.99 -16.88
C LYS A 208 49.56 0.66 -15.87
N ILE A 209 48.92 -0.47 -16.02
CA ILE A 209 47.83 -0.93 -15.14
C ILE A 209 48.30 -1.92 -14.07
N LYS A 210 49.62 -2.21 -14.01
CA LYS A 210 50.26 -3.20 -13.11
C LYS A 210 49.59 -4.58 -13.10
N SER A 211 48.99 -4.96 -14.26
CA SER A 211 48.27 -6.21 -14.42
C SER A 211 49.16 -7.27 -15.06
N ILE A 212 49.08 -8.49 -14.52
CA ILE A 212 49.79 -9.65 -15.04
C ILE A 212 48.82 -10.78 -15.28
N ILE A 213 48.79 -11.29 -16.50
CA ILE A 213 48.05 -12.51 -16.89
C ILE A 213 49.09 -13.59 -17.21
N ILE A 214 48.94 -14.74 -16.63
CA ILE A 214 49.80 -15.90 -16.89
C ILE A 214 48.93 -17.04 -17.42
N ILE A 215 49.10 -17.38 -18.69
CA ILE A 215 48.58 -18.62 -19.25
C ILE A 215 49.60 -19.71 -18.97
N LYS A 216 49.23 -20.73 -18.22
CA LYS A 216 50.07 -21.83 -17.79
C LYS A 216 49.45 -23.19 -18.12
N ASN A 217 50.29 -24.23 -18.13
CA ASN A 217 49.86 -25.60 -18.43
C ASN A 217 49.12 -25.71 -19.78
N SER A 218 49.50 -24.85 -20.72
CA SER A 218 48.82 -24.76 -22.00
C SER A 218 49.15 -25.96 -22.89
N LYS A 219 48.13 -26.65 -23.33
CA LYS A 219 48.21 -27.75 -24.31
C LYS A 219 47.52 -27.28 -25.58
N ILE A 220 48.30 -27.21 -26.65
CA ILE A 220 47.77 -26.78 -27.96
C ILE A 220 48.10 -27.89 -28.97
N SER A 221 47.12 -28.37 -29.69
CA SER A 221 47.32 -29.23 -30.87
C SER A 221 46.71 -28.57 -32.09
N ALA A 222 47.46 -28.53 -33.14
CA ALA A 222 47.01 -27.96 -34.40
C ALA A 222 47.23 -28.98 -35.53
N LYS A 223 46.19 -29.25 -36.29
CA LYS A 223 46.23 -30.17 -37.45
C LYS A 223 45.95 -29.40 -38.75
N LEU A 224 46.91 -29.45 -39.61
CA LEU A 224 46.87 -28.80 -40.94
C LEU A 224 46.25 -29.75 -41.94
N ASN A 225 45.07 -29.50 -42.37
CA ASN A 225 44.41 -30.20 -43.47
C ASN A 225 44.64 -29.41 -44.82
N LYS A 226 44.06 -29.89 -45.91
CA LYS A 226 44.27 -29.28 -47.23
C LYS A 226 44.00 -27.80 -47.34
N ASP A 227 42.86 -27.35 -46.77
CA ASP A 227 42.39 -25.97 -46.85
C ASP A 227 42.04 -25.42 -45.52
N THR A 228 42.29 -26.17 -44.42
CA THR A 228 41.88 -25.77 -43.05
C THR A 228 42.97 -26.10 -42.03
N LEU A 229 43.05 -25.31 -41.01
CA LEU A 229 43.82 -25.54 -39.80
C LEU A 229 42.87 -25.75 -38.63
N ASP A 230 42.85 -26.95 -38.08
CA ASP A 230 42.09 -27.27 -36.90
C ASP A 230 42.99 -27.12 -35.66
N ILE A 231 42.60 -26.26 -34.68
CA ILE A 231 43.39 -25.94 -33.50
C ILE A 231 42.55 -26.30 -32.29
N PHE A 232 43.06 -27.15 -31.44
CA PHE A 232 42.49 -27.45 -30.12
C PHE A 232 43.45 -26.93 -29.06
N SER A 233 42.94 -26.22 -28.04
CA SER A 233 43.74 -25.78 -26.92
C SER A 233 43.06 -25.96 -25.56
N GLN A 234 43.88 -26.25 -24.54
CA GLN A 234 43.49 -26.28 -23.14
C GLN A 234 44.45 -25.41 -22.36
N ASN A 235 43.95 -24.44 -21.65
CA ASN A 235 44.75 -23.43 -20.99
C ASN A 235 44.23 -23.18 -19.55
N LEU A 236 45.13 -22.97 -18.62
CA LEU A 236 44.86 -22.36 -17.31
C LEU A 236 45.37 -20.94 -17.36
N ILE A 237 44.47 -20.00 -17.07
CA ILE A 237 44.77 -18.57 -17.08
C ILE A 237 44.76 -18.11 -15.63
N TYR A 238 45.87 -17.59 -15.16
CA TYR A 238 45.99 -16.99 -13.84
C TYR A 238 46.04 -15.47 -13.96
N PHE A 239 45.20 -14.81 -13.23
CA PHE A 239 45.13 -13.36 -13.14
C PHE A 239 45.74 -12.91 -11.81
N ALA A 240 46.89 -12.22 -11.85
CA ALA A 240 47.63 -11.87 -10.64
C ALA A 240 46.91 -10.78 -9.82
N ASN A 241 46.11 -9.92 -10.45
CA ASN A 241 45.43 -8.80 -9.82
C ASN A 241 44.44 -9.25 -8.70
N ASN A 242 43.65 -10.26 -8.99
CA ASN A 242 42.65 -10.80 -8.04
C ASN A 242 42.96 -12.24 -7.59
N LYS A 243 44.13 -12.77 -7.96
CA LYS A 243 44.58 -14.13 -7.63
C LYS A 243 43.61 -15.22 -8.10
N SER A 244 42.82 -14.94 -9.17
CA SER A 244 41.88 -15.91 -9.72
C SER A 244 42.53 -16.80 -10.79
N GLU A 245 41.96 -17.99 -10.95
CA GLU A 245 42.37 -18.94 -11.97
C GLU A 245 41.19 -19.43 -12.77
N SER A 246 41.28 -19.32 -14.08
CA SER A 246 40.24 -19.74 -15.04
C SER A 246 40.79 -20.80 -15.97
N LYS A 247 39.96 -21.77 -16.34
CA LYS A 247 40.32 -22.74 -17.39
C LYS A 247 39.60 -22.37 -18.68
N LEU A 248 40.34 -22.43 -19.81
CA LEU A 248 39.84 -22.14 -21.13
C LEU A 248 40.20 -23.27 -22.07
N ASP A 249 39.17 -23.94 -22.60
CA ASP A 249 39.33 -24.96 -23.64
C ASP A 249 38.78 -24.40 -24.96
N SER A 250 39.55 -24.49 -26.05
CA SER A 250 39.09 -24.00 -27.36
C SER A 250 39.27 -25.02 -28.46
N ASN A 251 38.34 -24.96 -29.45
CA ASN A 251 38.42 -25.71 -30.67
C ASN A 251 38.17 -24.74 -31.82
N CYS A 252 39.22 -24.41 -32.55
CA CYS A 252 39.19 -23.41 -33.60
C CYS A 252 39.49 -24.06 -34.95
N LYS A 253 38.74 -23.65 -35.95
CA LYS A 253 38.97 -24.02 -37.35
C LYS A 253 39.21 -22.76 -38.19
N LEU A 254 40.37 -22.67 -38.76
CA LEU A 254 40.75 -21.60 -39.66
C LEU A 254 40.67 -22.10 -41.10
N SER A 255 39.95 -21.45 -41.96
CA SER A 255 39.72 -21.75 -43.37
C SER A 255 40.11 -20.58 -44.24
N LYS A 256 40.63 -20.83 -45.42
CA LYS A 256 40.93 -19.79 -46.40
C LYS A 256 39.66 -19.11 -46.95
N THR A 257 38.60 -19.86 -47.06
CA THR A 257 37.31 -19.40 -47.61
C THR A 257 36.40 -18.82 -46.53
N ASP A 258 36.29 -19.49 -45.38
CA ASP A 258 35.30 -19.22 -44.38
C ASP A 258 35.81 -18.38 -43.19
N GLY A 259 37.11 -18.12 -43.15
CA GLY A 259 37.75 -17.44 -42.04
C GLY A 259 37.98 -18.31 -40.80
N LEU A 260 37.98 -17.72 -39.63
CA LEU A 260 38.18 -18.39 -38.34
C LEU A 260 36.83 -18.68 -37.68
N LYS A 261 36.63 -19.94 -37.28
CA LYS A 261 35.52 -20.34 -36.38
C LYS A 261 36.12 -20.96 -35.13
N CYS A 262 35.73 -20.49 -33.95
CA CYS A 262 36.15 -21.02 -32.65
C CYS A 262 35.01 -21.35 -31.76
N ASP A 263 35.04 -22.51 -31.13
CA ASP A 263 34.22 -22.89 -29.99
C ASP A 263 35.09 -22.86 -28.74
N VAL A 264 34.75 -22.01 -27.77
CA VAL A 264 35.55 -21.77 -26.56
C VAL A 264 34.72 -22.09 -25.34
N ASN A 265 35.19 -22.99 -24.48
CA ASN A 265 34.60 -23.27 -23.19
C ASN A 265 35.40 -22.58 -22.10
N ILE A 266 34.73 -21.88 -21.25
CA ILE A 266 35.29 -21.08 -20.14
C ILE A 266 34.82 -21.68 -18.83
N PHE A 267 35.73 -21.86 -17.89
CA PHE A 267 35.43 -22.38 -16.56
C PHE A 267 36.04 -21.49 -15.48
N ASN A 268 35.25 -21.15 -14.49
CA ASN A 268 35.64 -20.35 -13.32
C ASN A 268 36.26 -19.00 -13.70
N PHE A 269 35.67 -18.31 -14.66
CA PHE A 269 36.15 -17.02 -15.11
C PHE A 269 35.57 -15.89 -14.25
N VAL A 270 36.45 -15.02 -13.77
CA VAL A 270 36.08 -13.86 -12.95
C VAL A 270 36.13 -12.60 -13.83
N PRO A 271 34.98 -11.95 -14.17
CA PRO A 271 34.93 -10.83 -15.09
C PRO A 271 35.86 -9.65 -14.74
N ASN A 272 35.92 -9.27 -13.46
CA ASN A 272 36.77 -8.17 -13.02
C ASN A 272 38.28 -8.42 -13.23
N SER A 273 38.68 -9.67 -13.49
CA SER A 273 40.09 -10.01 -13.80
C SER A 273 40.61 -9.33 -15.05
N ILE A 274 39.74 -8.98 -16.00
CA ILE A 274 40.12 -8.35 -17.27
C ILE A 274 39.61 -6.92 -17.41
N ALA A 275 38.91 -6.40 -16.42
CA ALA A 275 38.29 -5.07 -16.51
C ALA A 275 39.29 -3.96 -16.83
N ASP A 276 40.47 -3.99 -16.24
CA ASP A 276 41.48 -2.95 -16.41
C ASP A 276 42.22 -3.01 -17.73
N PHE A 277 41.97 -4.04 -18.56
CA PHE A 277 42.75 -4.22 -19.81
C PHE A 277 42.31 -3.27 -20.93
N HIS A 278 41.06 -2.84 -20.91
CA HIS A 278 40.55 -1.92 -21.90
C HIS A 278 39.39 -1.08 -21.32
N PRO A 279 39.26 0.22 -21.64
CA PRO A 279 38.17 1.05 -21.12
C PRO A 279 36.77 0.48 -21.33
N ILE A 280 36.52 -0.19 -22.45
CA ILE A 280 35.22 -0.86 -22.71
C ILE A 280 34.93 -1.98 -21.71
N LEU A 281 35.95 -2.57 -21.07
CA LEU A 281 35.81 -3.65 -20.12
C LEU A 281 35.65 -3.15 -18.67
N ASN A 282 35.75 -1.83 -18.40
CA ASN A 282 35.72 -1.28 -17.04
C ASN A 282 34.46 -1.66 -16.27
N ASP A 283 33.34 -1.81 -16.95
CA ASP A 283 32.09 -2.22 -16.34
C ASP A 283 32.11 -3.65 -15.78
N LEU A 284 33.07 -4.47 -16.21
CA LEU A 284 33.25 -5.80 -15.62
C LEU A 284 33.75 -5.76 -14.17
N ASN A 285 34.30 -4.62 -13.71
CA ASN A 285 34.61 -4.41 -12.28
C ASN A 285 33.35 -4.37 -11.39
N LYS A 286 32.20 -4.07 -12.00
CA LYS A 286 30.90 -4.01 -11.33
C LYS A 286 30.26 -5.40 -11.14
N ILE A 287 30.90 -6.47 -11.66
CA ILE A 287 30.38 -7.85 -11.66
C ILE A 287 31.30 -8.73 -10.82
N ASP A 288 30.80 -9.22 -9.71
CA ASP A 288 31.50 -10.10 -8.78
C ASP A 288 30.88 -11.49 -8.80
N THR A 289 31.43 -12.35 -9.64
CA THR A 289 31.00 -13.74 -9.81
C THR A 289 31.99 -14.56 -10.58
N ASN A 290 31.86 -15.88 -10.49
CA ASN A 290 32.56 -16.85 -11.33
C ASN A 290 31.65 -17.31 -12.46
N ILE A 291 32.11 -17.17 -13.69
CA ILE A 291 31.37 -17.52 -14.91
C ILE A 291 31.90 -18.83 -15.50
N ASN A 292 30.99 -19.72 -15.81
CA ASN A 292 31.22 -20.89 -16.67
C ASN A 292 30.40 -20.72 -17.95
N GLY A 293 30.91 -21.22 -19.07
CA GLY A 293 30.14 -21.13 -20.30
C GLY A 293 30.86 -21.47 -21.57
N SER A 294 30.18 -21.22 -22.67
CA SER A 294 30.73 -21.44 -24.00
C SER A 294 30.52 -20.21 -24.88
N ILE A 295 31.49 -19.94 -25.71
CA ILE A 295 31.48 -18.87 -26.71
C ILE A 295 31.81 -19.51 -28.04
N THR A 296 30.95 -19.30 -29.04
CA THR A 296 31.25 -19.62 -30.44
C THR A 296 31.45 -18.34 -31.23
N LEU A 297 32.58 -18.17 -31.85
CA LEU A 297 32.90 -17.01 -32.66
C LEU A 297 33.23 -17.40 -34.10
N ALA A 298 32.80 -16.57 -35.03
CA ALA A 298 33.16 -16.68 -36.43
C ALA A 298 33.65 -15.32 -36.95
N VAL A 299 34.87 -15.31 -37.52
CA VAL A 299 35.49 -14.11 -38.08
C VAL A 299 35.71 -14.34 -39.58
N ASN A 300 35.31 -13.38 -40.39
CA ASN A 300 35.53 -13.44 -41.84
C ASN A 300 36.92 -12.89 -42.19
N ASN A 301 37.52 -13.40 -43.23
CA ASN A 301 38.85 -12.96 -43.70
C ASN A 301 38.92 -11.50 -44.12
N SER A 302 37.78 -10.89 -44.54
CA SER A 302 37.76 -9.54 -45.12
C SER A 302 36.90 -8.55 -44.34
N LYS A 303 35.99 -9.01 -43.46
CA LYS A 303 34.95 -8.14 -42.86
C LYS A 303 34.94 -8.15 -41.33
N GLY A 304 35.95 -8.68 -40.68
CA GLY A 304 36.00 -8.75 -39.21
C GLY A 304 35.07 -9.80 -38.59
N LEU A 305 34.57 -9.55 -37.37
CA LEU A 305 33.71 -10.46 -36.64
C LEU A 305 32.38 -10.64 -37.40
N LYS A 306 32.09 -11.87 -37.81
CA LYS A 306 30.86 -12.23 -38.52
C LYS A 306 29.75 -12.60 -37.54
N LYS A 307 30.10 -13.41 -36.54
CA LYS A 307 29.14 -13.92 -35.57
C LYS A 307 29.83 -14.25 -34.26
N LEU A 308 29.16 -13.93 -33.16
CA LEU A 308 29.50 -14.35 -31.80
C LEU A 308 28.26 -14.90 -31.16
N ASP A 309 28.29 -16.13 -30.64
CA ASP A 309 27.24 -16.68 -29.78
C ASP A 309 27.86 -17.04 -28.45
N PHE A 310 27.14 -16.84 -27.36
CA PHE A 310 27.62 -17.17 -26.04
C PHE A 310 26.50 -17.71 -25.15
N LEU A 311 26.87 -18.66 -24.28
CA LEU A 311 26.04 -19.16 -23.19
C LEU A 311 26.90 -19.13 -21.91
N LEU A 312 26.58 -18.22 -21.01
CA LEU A 312 27.31 -17.99 -19.78
C LEU A 312 26.44 -18.36 -18.60
N ARG A 313 27.04 -18.95 -17.57
CA ARG A 313 26.37 -19.34 -16.32
C ARG A 313 27.20 -18.90 -15.13
N ALA A 314 26.52 -18.35 -14.13
CA ALA A 314 27.09 -18.01 -12.83
C ALA A 314 26.21 -18.62 -11.73
N ASP A 315 26.81 -19.37 -10.81
CA ASP A 315 26.06 -20.08 -9.77
C ASP A 315 25.81 -19.20 -8.53
N LYS A 316 26.58 -18.14 -8.37
CA LYS A 316 26.42 -17.17 -7.28
C LYS A 316 27.21 -15.92 -7.62
N GLY A 317 26.67 -14.76 -7.25
CA GLY A 317 27.39 -13.52 -7.45
C GLY A 317 26.55 -12.29 -7.20
N SER A 318 27.09 -11.17 -7.67
CA SER A 318 26.44 -9.88 -7.55
C SER A 318 26.87 -8.93 -8.67
N PHE A 319 26.07 -7.92 -8.91
CA PHE A 319 26.45 -6.78 -9.75
C PHE A 319 26.09 -5.45 -9.09
N GLU A 320 26.93 -4.43 -9.31
CA GLU A 320 26.79 -3.11 -8.71
C GLU A 320 26.90 -2.02 -9.78
N PHE A 321 25.78 -1.71 -10.43
CA PHE A 321 25.68 -0.65 -11.43
C PHE A 321 25.03 0.59 -10.80
N LYS A 322 25.79 1.41 -10.07
CA LYS A 322 25.29 2.60 -9.32
C LYS A 322 24.58 3.64 -10.18
N ASP A 323 24.89 3.69 -11.46
CA ASP A 323 24.24 4.58 -12.42
C ASP A 323 22.82 4.12 -12.77
N PHE A 324 22.47 2.84 -12.50
CA PHE A 324 21.20 2.23 -12.83
C PHE A 324 20.42 1.80 -11.57
N PHE A 325 21.09 1.23 -10.58
CA PHE A 325 20.47 0.68 -9.38
C PHE A 325 21.02 1.35 -8.14
N LYS A 326 20.17 1.60 -7.18
CA LYS A 326 20.52 2.23 -5.90
C LYS A 326 21.51 1.41 -5.09
N GLU A 327 21.39 0.10 -5.15
CA GLU A 327 22.16 -0.85 -4.36
C GLU A 327 22.74 -1.98 -5.23
N LYS A 328 23.72 -2.67 -4.66
CA LYS A 328 24.23 -3.93 -5.17
C LYS A 328 23.14 -4.99 -5.21
N ILE A 329 23.02 -5.71 -6.33
CA ILE A 329 22.05 -6.79 -6.51
C ILE A 329 22.79 -8.13 -6.45
N ASP A 330 22.39 -8.95 -5.52
CA ASP A 330 22.91 -10.31 -5.35
C ASP A 330 22.00 -11.33 -6.03
N PHE A 331 22.61 -12.41 -6.58
CA PHE A 331 21.88 -13.50 -7.23
C PHE A 331 22.42 -14.87 -6.80
N ARG A 332 21.57 -15.88 -6.83
CA ARG A 332 21.93 -17.29 -6.56
C ARG A 332 22.38 -18.02 -7.80
N GLN A 333 21.76 -17.71 -8.91
CA GLN A 333 22.08 -18.29 -10.22
C GLN A 333 21.77 -17.26 -11.30
N MET A 334 22.62 -17.21 -12.33
CA MET A 334 22.36 -16.40 -13.53
C MET A 334 22.83 -17.14 -14.77
N ILE A 335 21.99 -17.12 -15.80
CA ILE A 335 22.30 -17.66 -17.13
C ILE A 335 22.13 -16.52 -18.14
N VAL A 336 23.14 -16.30 -18.96
CA VAL A 336 23.11 -15.32 -20.04
C VAL A 336 23.35 -16.03 -21.36
N ASN A 337 22.39 -15.97 -22.27
CA ASN A 337 22.46 -16.54 -23.61
C ASN A 337 22.24 -15.44 -24.62
N GLY A 338 23.13 -15.35 -25.60
CA GLY A 338 23.03 -14.32 -26.59
C GLY A 338 24.05 -14.48 -27.73
N GLY A 339 24.08 -13.50 -28.60
CA GLY A 339 25.01 -13.46 -29.70
C GLY A 339 25.07 -12.08 -30.34
N PHE A 340 26.11 -11.87 -31.13
CA PHE A 340 26.31 -10.69 -31.93
C PHE A 340 26.40 -11.07 -33.42
N ASP A 341 25.55 -10.45 -34.21
CA ASP A 341 25.62 -10.52 -35.67
C ASP A 341 26.47 -9.34 -36.19
N GLY A 342 27.70 -9.62 -36.54
CA GLY A 342 28.62 -8.60 -37.01
C GLY A 342 28.29 -8.08 -38.42
N VAL A 343 27.49 -8.81 -39.21
CA VAL A 343 27.07 -8.35 -40.55
C VAL A 343 25.98 -7.30 -40.42
N ASN A 344 24.98 -7.56 -39.59
CA ASN A 344 23.86 -6.67 -39.37
C ASN A 344 24.08 -5.71 -38.17
N LYS A 345 25.21 -5.85 -37.48
CA LYS A 345 25.56 -5.07 -36.25
C LYS A 345 24.47 -5.15 -35.15
N ILE A 346 23.97 -6.35 -34.92
CA ILE A 346 22.92 -6.62 -33.95
C ILE A 346 23.50 -7.44 -32.79
N LEU A 347 23.47 -6.90 -31.58
CA LEU A 347 23.67 -7.66 -30.37
C LEU A 347 22.30 -8.16 -29.88
N ASN A 348 22.16 -9.48 -29.81
CA ASN A 348 20.93 -10.10 -29.35
C ASN A 348 21.20 -10.96 -28.10
N ILE A 349 20.79 -10.48 -26.92
CA ILE A 349 20.78 -11.28 -25.72
C ILE A 349 19.41 -11.95 -25.65
N THR A 350 19.34 -13.19 -26.09
CA THR A 350 18.05 -13.92 -26.17
C THR A 350 17.47 -14.21 -24.81
N LYS A 351 18.34 -14.35 -23.79
CA LYS A 351 17.92 -14.64 -22.42
C LYS A 351 18.98 -14.22 -21.41
N ILE A 352 18.58 -13.42 -20.44
CA ILE A 352 19.19 -13.34 -19.11
C ILE A 352 18.16 -13.98 -18.17
N ASP A 353 18.57 -14.95 -17.39
CA ASP A 353 17.72 -15.72 -16.46
C ASP A 353 18.42 -15.71 -15.11
N ALA A 354 17.85 -15.07 -14.11
CA ALA A 354 18.50 -14.84 -12.83
C ALA A 354 17.56 -15.06 -11.65
N ASP A 355 18.00 -15.86 -10.69
CA ASP A 355 17.37 -15.97 -9.38
C ASP A 355 18.03 -14.94 -8.45
N LEU A 356 17.34 -13.83 -8.21
CA LEU A 356 17.85 -12.74 -7.38
C LEU A 356 17.69 -13.09 -5.89
N ILE A 357 18.51 -12.48 -5.04
CA ILE A 357 18.42 -12.66 -3.59
C ILE A 357 17.65 -11.50 -3.00
N SER A 358 16.52 -11.80 -2.38
CA SER A 358 15.76 -10.85 -1.57
C SER A 358 16.36 -10.75 -0.16
N ASN A 359 16.46 -9.53 0.36
CA ASN A 359 16.90 -9.30 1.74
C ASN A 359 15.79 -9.64 2.75
N ILE A 360 14.55 -9.62 2.32
CA ILE A 360 13.34 -9.77 3.16
C ILE A 360 12.72 -11.16 3.00
N ALA A 361 12.74 -11.76 1.81
CA ALA A 361 12.08 -13.04 1.53
C ALA A 361 12.48 -14.19 2.47
N ASN A 362 13.73 -14.22 2.93
CA ASN A 362 14.20 -15.22 3.89
C ASN A 362 13.52 -15.11 5.28
N GLN A 363 12.88 -13.97 5.58
CA GLN A 363 12.15 -13.75 6.84
C GLN A 363 10.65 -14.08 6.68
N THR A 364 10.13 -14.13 5.45
CA THR A 364 8.70 -14.22 5.15
C THR A 364 8.27 -15.54 4.50
N GLU A 365 9.15 -16.52 4.34
CA GLU A 365 8.91 -17.77 3.60
C GLU A 365 8.52 -17.57 2.12
N MET A 366 8.66 -16.37 1.59
CA MET A 366 8.36 -16.05 0.19
C MET A 366 9.48 -16.54 -0.73
N PRO A 367 9.17 -16.97 -1.96
CA PRO A 367 10.19 -17.31 -2.95
C PRO A 367 10.99 -16.06 -3.36
N ASN A 368 12.27 -16.27 -3.64
CA ASN A 368 13.13 -15.19 -4.13
C ASN A 368 12.65 -14.66 -5.50
N PRO A 369 12.94 -13.37 -5.80
CA PRO A 369 12.62 -12.81 -7.09
C PRO A 369 13.34 -13.52 -8.24
N HIS A 370 12.60 -13.82 -9.30
CA HIS A 370 13.15 -14.41 -10.53
C HIS A 370 13.01 -13.43 -11.68
N LEU A 371 14.13 -13.13 -12.35
CA LEU A 371 14.21 -12.21 -13.47
C LEU A 371 14.56 -12.98 -14.75
N ALA A 372 13.74 -12.85 -15.77
CA ALA A 372 14.09 -13.25 -17.13
C ALA A 372 14.05 -12.02 -18.06
N MET A 373 15.11 -11.79 -18.83
CA MET A 373 15.21 -10.64 -19.72
C MET A 373 15.78 -11.03 -21.08
N GLY A 374 15.23 -10.47 -22.14
CA GLY A 374 15.79 -10.46 -23.47
C GLY A 374 16.12 -9.02 -23.88
N LEU A 375 17.19 -8.83 -24.64
CA LEU A 375 17.63 -7.54 -25.15
C LEU A 375 18.16 -7.70 -26.57
N SER A 376 17.67 -6.87 -27.48
CA SER A 376 18.27 -6.72 -28.83
C SER A 376 18.72 -5.27 -29.04
N ILE A 377 19.96 -5.09 -29.40
CA ILE A 377 20.54 -3.78 -29.72
C ILE A 377 20.92 -3.81 -31.20
N SER A 378 20.36 -2.91 -31.98
CA SER A 378 20.66 -2.76 -33.41
C SER A 378 21.07 -1.33 -33.74
N MET A 379 22.13 -1.19 -34.50
CA MET A 379 22.54 0.08 -35.06
C MET A 379 21.68 0.39 -36.29
N LEU A 380 20.99 1.53 -36.25
CA LEU A 380 20.23 2.06 -37.37
C LEU A 380 21.11 2.98 -38.23
N GLU A 381 20.59 3.41 -39.36
CA GLU A 381 21.19 4.47 -40.15
C GLU A 381 21.34 5.76 -39.33
N ASN A 382 22.33 6.58 -39.59
CA ASN A 382 22.64 7.83 -38.91
C ASN A 382 23.07 7.70 -37.43
N ASN A 383 23.83 6.68 -37.07
CA ASN A 383 24.40 6.45 -35.75
C ASN A 383 23.35 6.35 -34.61
N LYS A 384 22.11 6.00 -34.94
CA LYS A 384 21.08 5.75 -33.93
C LYS A 384 21.13 4.31 -33.48
N ASN A 385 20.93 4.09 -32.18
CA ASN A 385 20.78 2.76 -31.59
C ASN A 385 19.33 2.47 -31.29
N LYS A 386 18.85 1.29 -31.66
CA LYS A 386 17.56 0.76 -31.27
C LYS A 386 17.77 -0.32 -30.22
N TYR A 387 17.13 -0.15 -29.09
CA TYR A 387 17.08 -1.10 -27.99
C TYR A 387 15.69 -1.71 -27.90
N ASP A 388 15.60 -3.03 -27.95
CA ASP A 388 14.36 -3.79 -27.84
C ASP A 388 14.46 -4.70 -26.60
N PHE A 389 13.69 -4.40 -25.56
CA PHE A 389 13.73 -5.11 -24.28
C PHE A 389 12.48 -5.94 -24.09
N ALA A 390 12.64 -7.12 -23.53
CA ALA A 390 11.57 -7.94 -22.98
C ALA A 390 11.97 -8.44 -21.59
N ILE A 391 11.23 -8.06 -20.57
CA ILE A 391 11.53 -8.36 -19.17
C ILE A 391 10.37 -9.13 -18.57
N LYS A 392 10.66 -10.17 -17.81
CA LYS A 392 9.73 -10.90 -16.97
C LYS A 392 10.29 -10.93 -15.55
N LEU A 393 9.51 -10.48 -14.59
CA LEU A 393 9.84 -10.50 -13.17
C LEU A 393 8.80 -11.34 -12.43
N GLN A 394 9.21 -12.18 -11.49
CA GLN A 394 8.32 -12.99 -10.68
C GLN A 394 8.73 -12.89 -9.21
N ASN A 395 7.75 -12.96 -8.31
CA ASN A 395 7.93 -13.01 -6.85
C ASN A 395 8.73 -11.83 -6.27
N ALA A 396 8.58 -10.63 -6.82
CA ALA A 396 9.27 -9.45 -6.31
C ALA A 396 8.45 -8.78 -5.21
N LEU A 397 9.03 -8.62 -4.03
CA LEU A 397 8.40 -7.88 -2.93
C LEU A 397 8.34 -6.40 -3.27
N ILE A 398 7.22 -5.76 -2.99
CA ILE A 398 7.02 -4.32 -3.23
C ILE A 398 8.02 -3.49 -2.41
N ASP A 399 8.29 -3.89 -1.17
CA ASP A 399 9.23 -3.19 -0.29
C ASP A 399 10.70 -3.25 -0.78
N GLU A 400 11.00 -4.13 -1.75
CA GLU A 400 12.31 -4.24 -2.39
C GLU A 400 12.35 -3.68 -3.82
N VAL A 401 11.24 -3.15 -4.33
CA VAL A 401 11.17 -2.63 -5.71
C VAL A 401 12.19 -1.52 -5.94
N ASP A 402 12.50 -0.71 -4.95
CA ASP A 402 13.54 0.33 -5.01
C ASP A 402 14.92 -0.21 -5.43
N ARG A 403 15.25 -1.45 -5.05
CA ARG A 403 16.51 -2.11 -5.41
C ARG A 403 16.57 -2.53 -6.88
N PHE A 404 15.42 -2.94 -7.43
CA PHE A 404 15.34 -3.53 -8.78
C PHE A 404 14.88 -2.55 -9.86
N TRP A 405 14.31 -1.40 -9.46
CA TRP A 405 13.83 -0.37 -10.37
C TRP A 405 14.96 0.57 -10.77
N PRO A 406 15.36 0.62 -12.07
CA PRO A 406 16.42 1.50 -12.51
C PRO A 406 16.11 2.98 -12.23
N ILE A 407 17.09 3.69 -11.64
CA ILE A 407 16.96 5.10 -11.25
C ILE A 407 16.64 5.98 -12.46
N ASN A 408 17.24 5.67 -13.60
CA ASN A 408 17.09 6.46 -14.84
C ASN A 408 15.75 6.27 -15.55
N LEU A 409 14.92 5.30 -15.13
CA LEU A 409 13.55 5.12 -15.62
C LEU A 409 12.52 5.89 -14.80
N SER A 410 12.94 6.81 -13.95
CA SER A 410 12.07 7.63 -13.09
C SER A 410 11.64 8.95 -13.76
N GLN A 411 11.30 8.91 -15.04
CA GLN A 411 10.72 10.10 -15.67
C GLN A 411 9.39 10.48 -14.96
N ASN A 412 9.23 11.76 -14.65
CA ASN A 412 8.01 12.36 -14.12
C ASN A 412 7.59 11.95 -12.70
N GLY A 413 8.52 11.54 -11.82
CA GLY A 413 8.19 11.27 -10.40
C GLY A 413 7.36 10.01 -10.13
N VAL A 414 7.07 9.19 -11.14
CA VAL A 414 6.26 7.97 -10.97
C VAL A 414 6.91 6.97 -10.02
N ARG A 415 8.23 6.77 -10.15
CA ARG A 415 8.99 5.90 -9.25
C ARG A 415 8.89 6.36 -7.81
N ASP A 416 9.13 7.65 -7.56
CA ASP A 416 9.13 8.23 -6.23
C ASP A 416 7.73 8.18 -5.61
N TRP A 417 6.69 8.41 -6.42
CA TRP A 417 5.31 8.28 -5.98
C TRP A 417 4.98 6.84 -5.56
N VAL A 418 5.38 5.84 -6.38
CA VAL A 418 5.14 4.42 -6.05
C VAL A 418 5.86 4.04 -4.76
N LEU A 419 7.14 4.41 -4.61
CA LEU A 419 7.92 4.09 -3.42
C LEU A 419 7.42 4.76 -2.13
N GLN A 420 6.74 5.91 -2.25
CA GLN A 420 6.19 6.63 -1.11
C GLN A 420 4.81 6.15 -0.71
N ASN A 421 4.01 5.68 -1.67
CA ASN A 421 2.59 5.45 -1.47
C ASN A 421 2.18 3.97 -1.56
N VAL A 422 3.06 3.10 -2.06
CA VAL A 422 2.78 1.67 -2.23
C VAL A 422 3.71 0.87 -1.34
N SER A 423 3.17 0.04 -0.49
CA SER A 423 3.93 -0.76 0.49
C SER A 423 3.37 -2.17 0.61
N SER A 424 4.16 -3.05 1.21
CA SER A 424 3.85 -4.47 1.42
C SER A 424 3.44 -5.22 0.15
N GLY A 425 3.12 -6.50 0.28
CA GLY A 425 2.71 -7.32 -0.86
C GLY A 425 3.82 -7.63 -1.85
N PHE A 426 3.45 -8.12 -3.00
CA PHE A 426 4.41 -8.58 -4.00
C PHE A 426 3.85 -8.60 -5.43
N ILE A 427 4.75 -8.51 -6.39
CA ILE A 427 4.48 -8.77 -7.81
C ILE A 427 4.60 -10.28 -8.02
N LYS A 428 3.47 -10.97 -8.26
CA LYS A 428 3.46 -12.41 -8.60
C LYS A 428 4.18 -12.63 -9.91
N GLN A 429 3.80 -11.87 -10.90
CA GLN A 429 4.39 -11.89 -12.23
C GLN A 429 4.27 -10.52 -12.88
N GLY A 430 5.40 -9.99 -13.34
CA GLY A 430 5.47 -8.80 -14.18
C GLY A 430 6.04 -9.15 -15.55
N PHE A 431 5.53 -8.51 -16.56
CA PHE A 431 6.06 -8.56 -17.92
C PHE A 431 6.14 -7.13 -18.46
N ALA A 432 7.27 -6.79 -19.08
CA ALA A 432 7.44 -5.51 -19.75
C ALA A 432 8.19 -5.72 -21.07
N LYS A 433 7.67 -5.14 -22.13
CA LYS A 433 8.33 -5.05 -23.43
C LYS A 433 8.37 -3.59 -23.84
N PHE A 434 9.54 -3.08 -24.18
CA PHE A 434 9.68 -1.69 -24.60
C PHE A 434 10.78 -1.53 -25.64
N VAL A 435 10.61 -0.53 -26.49
CA VAL A 435 11.53 -0.17 -27.55
C VAL A 435 11.95 1.27 -27.35
N ILE A 436 13.28 1.48 -27.27
CA ILE A 436 13.90 2.79 -27.17
C ILE A 436 14.74 3.03 -28.42
N ILE A 437 14.68 4.22 -29.00
CA ILE A 437 15.61 4.71 -29.99
C ILE A 437 16.42 5.85 -29.38
N GLU A 438 17.73 5.68 -29.40
CA GLU A 438 18.69 6.64 -28.87
C GLU A 438 19.45 7.26 -30.06
N ASP A 439 19.56 8.60 -30.08
CA ASP A 439 20.45 9.34 -30.92
C ASP A 439 21.46 10.13 -30.05
N GLU A 440 22.36 10.87 -30.68
CA GLU A 440 23.44 11.59 -29.98
C GLU A 440 22.93 12.60 -28.90
N LEU A 441 21.67 12.97 -28.92
CA LEU A 441 21.11 14.04 -28.10
C LEU A 441 20.01 13.57 -27.15
N GLU A 442 19.21 12.56 -27.54
CA GLU A 442 18.01 12.15 -26.78
C GLU A 442 17.71 10.65 -26.88
N SER A 443 17.14 10.12 -25.80
CA SER A 443 16.57 8.77 -25.77
C SER A 443 15.05 8.83 -25.87
N ASN A 444 14.46 8.29 -26.94
CA ASN A 444 13.04 8.33 -27.20
C ASN A 444 12.38 6.96 -27.04
N LEU A 445 11.43 6.85 -26.11
CA LEU A 445 10.58 5.67 -25.94
C LEU A 445 9.61 5.56 -27.12
N GLN A 446 9.75 4.52 -27.95
CA GLN A 446 8.89 4.29 -29.12
C GLN A 446 7.63 3.50 -28.74
N SER A 447 7.79 2.47 -27.96
CA SER A 447 6.68 1.64 -27.49
C SER A 447 6.99 1.06 -26.11
N ILE A 448 5.95 0.89 -25.33
CA ILE A 448 5.96 0.12 -24.08
C ILE A 448 4.67 -0.68 -23.99
N ASN A 449 4.80 -1.91 -23.53
CA ASN A 449 3.69 -2.76 -23.13
C ASN A 449 4.16 -3.50 -21.87
N ALA A 450 3.58 -3.12 -20.73
CA ALA A 450 3.93 -3.70 -19.44
C ALA A 450 2.67 -4.14 -18.72
N GLN A 451 2.78 -5.26 -18.02
CA GLN A 451 1.72 -5.86 -17.25
C GLN A 451 2.28 -6.45 -15.96
N PHE A 452 1.63 -6.17 -14.84
CA PHE A 452 2.03 -6.63 -13.52
C PHE A 452 0.82 -7.24 -12.80
N ASP A 453 0.92 -8.49 -12.41
CA ASP A 453 0.00 -9.18 -11.50
C ASP A 453 0.55 -8.99 -10.08
N PHE A 454 -0.19 -8.26 -9.25
CA PHE A 454 0.22 -7.92 -7.89
C PHE A 454 -0.76 -8.48 -6.85
N ALA A 455 -0.28 -8.71 -5.63
CA ALA A 455 -1.09 -9.19 -4.53
C ALA A 455 -0.66 -8.62 -3.19
N ASP A 456 -1.66 -8.47 -2.32
CA ASP A 456 -1.54 -8.07 -0.91
C ASP A 456 -0.82 -6.73 -0.72
N VAL A 457 -1.00 -5.83 -1.69
CA VAL A 457 -0.37 -4.51 -1.74
C VAL A 457 -1.19 -3.51 -0.92
N ASN A 458 -0.51 -2.67 -0.15
CA ASN A 458 -1.12 -1.54 0.54
C ASN A 458 -0.85 -0.24 -0.22
N LEU A 459 -1.88 0.58 -0.34
CA LEU A 459 -1.84 1.86 -1.05
C LEU A 459 -2.27 3.00 -0.13
N ASN A 460 -1.35 3.90 0.17
CA ASN A 460 -1.60 5.15 0.86
C ASN A 460 -1.49 6.31 -0.13
N TYR A 461 -2.58 6.58 -0.85
CA TYR A 461 -2.60 7.56 -1.93
C TYR A 461 -2.67 9.02 -1.46
N ASP A 462 -3.10 9.24 -0.22
CA ASP A 462 -3.18 10.55 0.42
C ASP A 462 -3.21 10.41 1.95
N LYS A 463 -2.55 11.31 2.68
CA LYS A 463 -2.44 11.27 4.15
C LYS A 463 -3.76 11.56 4.86
N GLU A 464 -4.68 12.22 4.19
CA GLU A 464 -5.99 12.60 4.75
C GLU A 464 -7.06 11.52 4.53
N PHE A 465 -6.79 10.51 3.70
CA PHE A 465 -7.74 9.45 3.37
C PHE A 465 -7.31 8.09 3.93
N PRO A 466 -8.25 7.18 4.15
CA PRO A 466 -7.94 5.83 4.62
C PRO A 466 -7.06 5.07 3.63
N GLU A 467 -6.08 4.37 4.15
CA GLU A 467 -5.25 3.44 3.40
C GLU A 467 -6.10 2.31 2.80
N ILE A 468 -5.77 1.89 1.59
CA ILE A 468 -6.37 0.73 0.94
C ILE A 468 -5.41 -0.45 1.13
N ASN A 469 -5.91 -1.53 1.73
CA ASN A 469 -5.11 -2.67 2.12
C ASN A 469 -5.42 -3.90 1.27
N ASN A 470 -4.47 -4.84 1.22
CA ASN A 470 -4.63 -6.15 0.60
C ASN A 470 -5.08 -6.09 -0.88
N LEU A 471 -4.65 -5.04 -1.60
CA LEU A 471 -4.95 -4.89 -3.02
C LEU A 471 -4.32 -6.01 -3.84
N SER A 472 -5.12 -6.65 -4.67
CA SER A 472 -4.63 -7.62 -5.65
C SER A 472 -5.30 -7.37 -7.00
N GLY A 473 -4.52 -7.53 -8.06
CA GLY A 473 -5.01 -7.19 -9.38
C GLY A 473 -3.96 -7.20 -10.47
N LEU A 474 -4.31 -6.56 -11.58
CA LEU A 474 -3.53 -6.51 -12.79
C LEU A 474 -3.33 -5.06 -13.24
N ALA A 475 -2.09 -4.61 -13.31
CA ALA A 475 -1.72 -3.30 -13.83
C ALA A 475 -1.14 -3.45 -15.24
N MET A 476 -1.65 -2.69 -16.19
CA MET A 476 -1.26 -2.70 -17.60
C MET A 476 -0.89 -1.29 -18.04
N PHE A 477 0.23 -1.16 -18.74
CA PHE A 477 0.76 0.10 -19.23
C PHE A 477 1.14 -0.02 -20.69
N THR A 478 0.76 0.97 -21.46
CA THR A 478 1.25 1.17 -22.82
C THR A 478 1.88 2.57 -22.94
N LYS A 479 2.44 2.92 -24.08
CA LYS A 479 2.93 4.28 -24.30
C LYS A 479 1.84 5.33 -24.12
N ASN A 480 0.61 5.00 -24.45
CA ASN A 480 -0.48 5.95 -24.54
C ASN A 480 -1.49 5.83 -23.40
N ASN A 481 -1.55 4.70 -22.68
CA ASN A 481 -2.56 4.49 -21.68
C ASN A 481 -2.07 3.64 -20.49
N MET A 482 -2.82 3.73 -19.41
CA MET A 482 -2.68 2.90 -18.21
C MET A 482 -4.04 2.31 -17.86
N LYS A 483 -4.06 1.05 -17.47
CA LYS A 483 -5.25 0.38 -16.93
C LYS A 483 -4.86 -0.55 -15.79
N ILE A 484 -5.49 -0.35 -14.64
CA ILE A 484 -5.32 -1.21 -13.46
C ILE A 484 -6.66 -1.84 -13.16
N ILE A 485 -6.72 -3.15 -13.14
CA ILE A 485 -7.90 -3.94 -12.75
C ILE A 485 -7.64 -4.48 -11.36
N ILE A 486 -8.41 -4.01 -10.40
CA ILE A 486 -8.37 -4.48 -9.01
C ILE A 486 -9.41 -5.58 -8.87
N GLN A 487 -8.99 -6.75 -8.44
CA GLN A 487 -9.84 -7.93 -8.24
C GLN A 487 -10.37 -8.01 -6.82
N ASN A 488 -9.57 -7.58 -5.86
CA ASN A 488 -9.93 -7.50 -4.45
C ASN A 488 -9.07 -6.45 -3.73
N GLY A 489 -9.51 -6.07 -2.54
CA GLY A 489 -8.85 -5.14 -1.65
C GLY A 489 -9.78 -4.78 -0.51
N GLU A 490 -9.28 -4.02 0.44
CA GLU A 490 -10.06 -3.59 1.60
C GLU A 490 -9.79 -2.11 1.89
N VAL A 491 -10.85 -1.37 2.11
CA VAL A 491 -10.77 0.00 2.60
C VAL A 491 -11.67 0.12 3.83
N LEU A 492 -11.08 0.41 4.99
CA LEU A 492 -11.77 0.37 6.28
C LEU A 492 -12.36 -1.03 6.56
N GLN A 493 -13.70 -1.15 6.63
CA GLN A 493 -14.42 -2.40 6.79
C GLN A 493 -15.15 -2.84 5.50
N SER A 494 -14.88 -2.15 4.39
CA SER A 494 -15.48 -2.44 3.10
C SER A 494 -14.51 -3.17 2.18
N LYS A 495 -15.00 -4.21 1.52
CA LYS A 495 -14.25 -4.99 0.52
C LYS A 495 -14.43 -4.39 -0.86
N ILE A 496 -13.35 -4.27 -1.58
CA ILE A 496 -13.37 -3.96 -3.00
C ILE A 496 -13.68 -5.26 -3.75
N ILE A 497 -14.83 -5.35 -4.38
CA ILE A 497 -15.22 -6.54 -5.16
C ILE A 497 -14.56 -6.52 -6.52
N ASN A 498 -14.54 -5.37 -7.15
CA ASN A 498 -13.77 -5.08 -8.35
C ASN A 498 -13.61 -3.56 -8.49
N ALA A 499 -12.49 -3.16 -9.08
CA ALA A 499 -12.32 -1.77 -9.50
C ALA A 499 -11.45 -1.70 -10.75
N GLU A 500 -11.61 -0.63 -11.49
CA GLU A 500 -10.80 -0.26 -12.65
C GLU A 500 -10.28 1.16 -12.45
N VAL A 501 -8.97 1.32 -12.60
CA VAL A 501 -8.30 2.62 -12.63
C VAL A 501 -7.64 2.77 -13.98
N ALA A 502 -7.95 3.82 -14.73
CA ALA A 502 -7.43 3.97 -16.09
C ALA A 502 -7.07 5.43 -16.41
N ILE A 503 -6.08 5.57 -17.29
CA ILE A 503 -5.81 6.77 -18.08
C ILE A 503 -5.87 6.33 -19.53
N ASP A 504 -6.85 6.80 -20.25
CA ASP A 504 -7.15 6.30 -21.60
C ASP A 504 -6.15 6.77 -22.64
N ASP A 505 -5.65 7.99 -22.54
CA ASP A 505 -4.64 8.53 -23.46
C ASP A 505 -3.76 9.60 -22.79
N PHE A 506 -2.47 9.28 -22.63
CA PHE A 506 -1.45 10.19 -22.10
C PHE A 506 -1.10 11.36 -23.02
N ASN A 507 -1.51 11.31 -24.30
CA ASN A 507 -1.22 12.38 -25.27
C ASN A 507 -2.26 13.50 -25.25
N MET A 508 -3.32 13.36 -24.45
CA MET A 508 -4.31 14.42 -24.30
C MET A 508 -3.71 15.64 -23.57
N PRO A 509 -4.13 16.85 -23.91
CA PRO A 509 -3.65 18.08 -23.24
C PRO A 509 -3.88 18.08 -21.73
N THR A 510 -4.91 17.37 -21.28
CA THR A 510 -5.18 17.09 -19.86
C THR A 510 -5.52 15.62 -19.73
N ASN A 511 -4.65 14.89 -19.04
CA ASN A 511 -4.88 13.48 -18.74
C ASN A 511 -5.95 13.36 -17.66
N ILE A 512 -6.88 12.43 -17.84
CA ILE A 512 -7.92 12.15 -16.86
C ILE A 512 -7.72 10.75 -16.31
N LEU A 513 -7.53 10.66 -14.99
CA LEU A 513 -7.56 9.40 -14.25
C LEU A 513 -9.03 9.03 -14.01
N SER A 514 -9.48 7.93 -14.54
CA SER A 514 -10.81 7.36 -14.27
C SER A 514 -10.70 6.24 -13.25
N ILE A 515 -11.58 6.26 -12.25
CA ILE A 515 -11.69 5.24 -11.22
C ILE A 515 -13.13 4.75 -11.19
N LYS A 516 -13.35 3.47 -11.44
CA LYS A 516 -14.66 2.82 -11.39
C LYS A 516 -14.55 1.58 -10.52
N GLY A 517 -15.43 1.44 -9.54
CA GLY A 517 -15.32 0.32 -8.61
C GLY A 517 -16.63 -0.04 -7.94
N LYS A 518 -16.64 -1.27 -7.40
CA LYS A 518 -17.72 -1.79 -6.57
C LYS A 518 -17.16 -2.22 -5.22
N LEU A 519 -17.81 -1.75 -4.17
CA LEU A 519 -17.47 -2.00 -2.79
C LEU A 519 -18.63 -2.73 -2.10
N ASP A 520 -18.31 -3.62 -1.18
CA ASP A 520 -19.27 -4.30 -0.30
C ASP A 520 -18.78 -4.15 1.14
N GLY A 521 -19.57 -3.52 2.00
CA GLY A 521 -19.13 -3.20 3.36
C GLY A 521 -20.20 -2.57 4.23
N LYS A 522 -19.79 -1.71 5.15
CA LYS A 522 -20.69 -0.98 6.03
C LYS A 522 -21.22 0.30 5.40
N GLY A 523 -22.48 0.62 5.71
CA GLY A 523 -23.15 1.80 5.16
C GLY A 523 -22.47 3.13 5.48
N GLY A 524 -21.80 3.23 6.61
CA GLY A 524 -21.09 4.44 7.05
C GLY A 524 -19.66 4.62 6.55
N ASP A 525 -19.03 3.58 5.96
CA ASP A 525 -17.62 3.65 5.59
C ASP A 525 -17.30 4.73 4.56
N GLY A 526 -18.19 4.96 3.60
CA GLY A 526 -18.00 5.99 2.59
C GLY A 526 -17.86 7.41 3.15
N LEU A 527 -18.37 7.66 4.34
CA LEU A 527 -18.33 8.98 4.98
C LEU A 527 -16.97 9.32 5.60
N LYS A 528 -16.15 8.32 5.89
CA LYS A 528 -14.78 8.54 6.35
C LYS A 528 -13.86 9.17 5.30
N HIS A 529 -14.30 9.15 4.04
CA HIS A 529 -13.64 9.88 2.97
C HIS A 529 -14.05 11.37 2.89
N VAL A 530 -15.02 11.78 3.70
CA VAL A 530 -15.52 13.17 3.73
C VAL A 530 -14.98 13.95 4.93
N SER A 531 -14.70 13.28 6.04
CA SER A 531 -14.22 13.90 7.28
C SER A 531 -13.39 12.91 8.09
N ASN A 532 -12.34 13.39 8.75
CA ASN A 532 -11.52 12.61 9.70
C ASN A 532 -12.00 12.73 11.16
N ASP A 533 -13.14 13.40 11.39
CA ASP A 533 -13.71 13.59 12.75
C ASP A 533 -14.37 12.29 13.22
N GLU A 534 -13.79 11.66 14.25
CA GLU A 534 -14.30 10.41 14.83
C GLU A 534 -15.69 10.58 15.47
N ASP A 535 -15.98 11.73 16.06
CA ASP A 535 -17.28 12.00 16.70
C ASP A 535 -18.38 12.10 15.64
N PHE A 536 -18.08 12.74 14.51
CA PHE A 536 -18.98 12.78 13.36
C PHE A 536 -19.26 11.37 12.83
N HIS A 537 -18.23 10.56 12.65
CA HIS A 537 -18.38 9.17 12.19
C HIS A 537 -19.20 8.31 13.15
N ASN A 538 -18.90 8.41 14.43
CA ASN A 538 -19.62 7.64 15.47
C ASN A 538 -21.09 8.01 15.55
N GLN A 539 -21.44 9.28 15.32
CA GLN A 539 -22.83 9.71 15.28
C GLN A 539 -23.55 9.21 14.03
N ILE A 540 -22.95 9.32 12.86
CA ILE A 540 -23.60 8.91 11.60
C ILE A 540 -23.69 7.39 11.49
N ASN A 541 -22.70 6.65 11.94
CA ASN A 541 -22.73 5.18 11.96
C ASN A 541 -23.89 4.62 12.80
N LYS A 542 -24.41 5.37 13.75
CA LYS A 542 -25.64 4.99 14.46
C LYS A 542 -26.88 4.96 13.55
N TYR A 543 -26.86 5.75 12.48
CA TYR A 543 -27.97 5.82 11.51
C TYR A 543 -27.73 4.94 10.28
N LEU A 544 -26.46 4.67 9.93
CA LEU A 544 -26.07 3.88 8.76
C LEU A 544 -25.39 2.55 9.18
N ASP A 545 -26.01 1.83 10.11
CA ASP A 545 -25.54 0.58 10.69
C ASP A 545 -25.67 -0.64 9.75
N GLY A 546 -26.27 -0.45 8.56
CA GLY A 546 -26.52 -1.52 7.59
C GLY A 546 -25.30 -1.91 6.77
N THR A 547 -25.52 -2.87 5.86
CA THR A 547 -24.56 -3.30 4.85
C THR A 547 -24.78 -2.53 3.55
N ALA A 548 -23.70 -2.12 2.89
CA ALA A 548 -23.73 -1.30 1.68
C ALA A 548 -23.06 -1.97 0.50
N GLN A 549 -23.74 -1.95 -0.64
CA GLN A 549 -23.12 -2.21 -1.94
C GLN A 549 -23.02 -0.87 -2.68
N THR A 550 -21.78 -0.47 -2.94
CA THR A 550 -21.49 0.88 -3.45
C THR A 550 -20.79 0.79 -4.81
N ASP A 551 -21.37 1.44 -5.81
CA ASP A 551 -20.74 1.72 -7.09
C ASP A 551 -20.10 3.12 -7.03
N VAL A 552 -18.82 3.22 -7.40
CA VAL A 552 -18.03 4.46 -7.40
C VAL A 552 -17.53 4.75 -8.81
N GLU A 553 -17.66 6.00 -9.24
CA GLU A 553 -17.10 6.50 -10.48
C GLU A 553 -16.49 7.89 -10.25
N ILE A 554 -15.19 8.02 -10.48
CA ILE A 554 -14.43 9.24 -10.22
C ILE A 554 -13.56 9.55 -11.45
N TYR A 555 -13.54 10.81 -11.87
CA TYR A 555 -12.65 11.31 -12.90
C TYR A 555 -11.83 12.49 -12.37
N ILE A 556 -10.51 12.36 -12.44
CA ILE A 556 -9.54 13.30 -11.89
C ILE A 556 -8.62 13.79 -13.00
N PRO A 557 -8.69 15.07 -13.40
CA PRO A 557 -7.68 15.64 -14.30
C PRO A 557 -6.31 15.69 -13.59
N LEU A 558 -5.29 15.19 -14.24
CA LEU A 558 -3.92 15.17 -13.72
C LEU A 558 -3.24 16.51 -14.05
N ILE A 559 -3.48 17.51 -13.21
CA ILE A 559 -2.95 18.86 -13.33
C ILE A 559 -2.25 19.27 -12.03
N GLU A 560 -1.27 20.17 -12.12
CA GLU A 560 -0.68 20.78 -10.93
C GLU A 560 -1.75 21.57 -10.15
N ASN A 561 -1.68 21.50 -8.80
CA ASN A 561 -2.62 22.18 -7.90
C ASN A 561 -4.09 21.80 -8.19
N LEU A 562 -4.37 20.49 -8.19
CA LEU A 562 -5.71 19.97 -8.38
C LEU A 562 -6.68 20.57 -7.35
N LEU A 563 -7.74 21.18 -7.85
CA LEU A 563 -8.86 21.66 -7.02
C LEU A 563 -10.01 20.67 -7.12
N LEU A 564 -10.74 20.43 -6.03
CA LEU A 564 -11.88 19.52 -5.96
C LEU A 564 -12.93 19.81 -7.06
N LYS A 565 -13.15 21.09 -7.40
CA LYS A 565 -14.08 21.48 -8.46
C LYS A 565 -13.76 20.92 -9.84
N LYS A 566 -12.49 20.59 -10.09
CA LYS A 566 -12.05 20.03 -11.38
C LYS A 566 -12.33 18.53 -11.52
N THR A 567 -12.71 17.85 -10.44
CA THR A 567 -13.01 16.41 -10.46
C THR A 567 -14.49 16.15 -10.76
N TYR A 568 -14.80 14.97 -11.29
CA TYR A 568 -16.16 14.43 -11.34
C TYR A 568 -16.25 13.26 -10.37
N ILE A 569 -17.32 13.17 -9.60
CA ILE A 569 -17.54 12.09 -8.62
C ILE A 569 -19.00 11.64 -8.71
N SER A 570 -19.23 10.35 -8.84
CA SER A 570 -20.54 9.73 -8.78
C SER A 570 -20.47 8.48 -7.90
N VAL A 571 -21.26 8.45 -6.85
CA VAL A 571 -21.35 7.34 -5.91
C VAL A 571 -22.80 6.91 -5.79
N LYS A 572 -23.05 5.61 -5.98
CA LYS A 572 -24.35 5.00 -5.75
C LYS A 572 -24.20 3.87 -4.73
N SER A 573 -24.88 4.01 -3.59
CA SER A 573 -24.82 3.04 -2.50
C SER A 573 -26.21 2.46 -2.22
N ASN A 574 -26.32 1.15 -2.27
CA ASN A 574 -27.51 0.41 -1.83
C ASN A 574 -27.24 -0.10 -0.41
N ILE A 575 -27.81 0.57 0.59
CA ILE A 575 -27.64 0.23 2.00
C ILE A 575 -28.85 -0.58 2.42
N SER A 576 -28.62 -1.77 2.96
CA SER A 576 -29.64 -2.71 3.44
C SER A 576 -29.40 -3.10 4.91
N ASN A 577 -30.38 -3.77 5.49
CA ASN A 577 -30.31 -4.24 6.88
C ASN A 577 -30.13 -3.12 7.91
N LEU A 578 -30.61 -1.91 7.62
CA LEU A 578 -30.69 -0.88 8.63
C LEU A 578 -31.63 -1.33 9.75
N SER A 579 -31.20 -1.19 11.02
CA SER A 579 -31.97 -1.70 12.17
C SER A 579 -31.77 -0.87 13.45
N ASN A 580 -31.56 0.43 13.30
CA ASN A 580 -31.43 1.35 14.41
C ASN A 580 -32.78 1.94 14.85
N ASP A 581 -32.78 2.71 15.93
CA ASP A 581 -34.00 3.29 16.53
C ASP A 581 -34.78 4.23 15.60
N ASN A 582 -34.13 4.75 14.54
CA ASN A 582 -34.73 5.75 13.63
C ASN A 582 -35.00 5.22 12.24
N LEU A 583 -34.19 4.24 11.77
CA LEU A 583 -34.24 3.74 10.40
C LEU A 583 -34.20 2.22 10.39
N ALA A 584 -35.16 1.59 9.69
CA ALA A 584 -35.17 0.16 9.50
C ALA A 584 -35.45 -0.19 8.01
N GLY A 585 -34.69 -1.16 7.45
CA GLY A 585 -34.90 -1.61 6.07
C GLY A 585 -33.75 -1.29 5.12
N ALA A 586 -34.03 -0.65 3.98
CA ALA A 586 -33.03 -0.36 2.97
C ALA A 586 -33.23 1.02 2.33
N ILE A 587 -32.11 1.65 1.97
CA ILE A 587 -32.07 2.93 1.26
C ILE A 587 -31.16 2.85 0.05
N VAL A 588 -31.41 3.70 -0.95
CA VAL A 588 -30.49 3.89 -2.06
C VAL A 588 -30.01 5.34 -2.03
N VAL A 589 -28.70 5.51 -1.89
CA VAL A 589 -28.05 6.82 -1.86
C VAL A 589 -27.34 7.04 -3.19
N VAL A 590 -27.60 8.16 -3.86
CA VAL A 590 -26.88 8.58 -5.08
C VAL A 590 -26.33 9.97 -4.84
N THR A 591 -25.02 10.09 -4.87
CA THR A 591 -24.31 11.36 -4.75
C THR A 591 -23.52 11.63 -6.02
N LYS A 592 -23.66 12.82 -6.58
CA LYS A 592 -22.93 13.27 -7.76
C LYS A 592 -22.35 14.65 -7.58
N LYS A 593 -21.16 14.83 -8.12
CA LYS A 593 -20.49 16.11 -8.25
C LYS A 593 -19.97 16.23 -9.69
N ASP A 594 -20.40 17.23 -10.41
CA ASP A 594 -19.98 17.47 -11.78
C ASP A 594 -18.65 18.25 -11.84
N PHE A 595 -18.00 18.24 -12.99
CA PHE A 595 -16.86 19.10 -13.28
C PHE A 595 -17.22 20.57 -13.07
N GLU A 596 -16.22 21.38 -12.70
CA GLU A 596 -16.33 22.82 -12.43
C GLU A 596 -17.32 23.18 -11.30
N SER A 597 -17.69 22.21 -10.46
CA SER A 597 -18.57 22.40 -9.31
C SER A 597 -17.87 21.97 -8.01
N ASN A 598 -18.14 22.71 -6.92
CA ASN A 598 -17.81 22.29 -5.54
C ASN A 598 -19.05 21.69 -4.84
N ILE A 599 -20.15 21.48 -5.59
CA ILE A 599 -21.42 21.04 -5.04
C ILE A 599 -21.61 19.56 -5.30
N PHE A 600 -21.86 18.78 -4.25
CA PHE A 600 -22.33 17.41 -4.32
C PHE A 600 -23.85 17.38 -4.22
N SER A 601 -24.51 16.90 -5.25
CA SER A 601 -25.95 16.66 -5.23
C SER A 601 -26.24 15.25 -4.78
N THR A 602 -26.96 15.10 -3.65
CA THR A 602 -27.32 13.81 -3.07
C THR A 602 -28.83 13.57 -3.14
N LYS A 603 -29.19 12.37 -3.57
CA LYS A 603 -30.56 11.86 -3.55
C LYS A 603 -30.60 10.53 -2.82
N ILE A 604 -31.55 10.37 -1.92
CA ILE A 604 -31.75 9.15 -1.13
C ILE A 604 -33.20 8.68 -1.38
N ASP A 605 -33.33 7.51 -1.99
CA ASP A 605 -34.62 6.81 -2.09
C ASP A 605 -34.89 6.08 -0.78
N LEU A 606 -35.96 6.42 -0.14
CA LEU A 606 -36.40 5.91 1.15
C LEU A 606 -37.58 4.91 1.02
N LYS A 607 -37.94 4.48 -0.18
CA LYS A 607 -39.12 3.62 -0.41
C LYS A 607 -39.11 2.36 0.46
N ASN A 608 -37.98 1.67 0.56
CA ASN A 608 -37.86 0.43 1.33
C ASN A 608 -37.37 0.64 2.78
N CYS A 609 -37.43 1.87 3.27
CA CYS A 609 -37.00 2.24 4.61
C CYS A 609 -38.18 2.65 5.46
N GLU A 610 -38.32 2.11 6.63
CA GLU A 610 -39.17 2.62 7.70
C GLU A 610 -38.39 3.71 8.45
N ILE A 611 -39.05 4.84 8.67
CA ILE A 611 -38.52 5.95 9.47
C ILE A 611 -39.37 6.12 10.71
N THR A 612 -38.74 6.06 11.89
CA THR A 612 -39.38 6.23 13.18
C THR A 612 -38.59 7.23 14.02
N ASN A 613 -38.73 8.52 13.75
CA ASN A 613 -38.19 9.56 14.61
C ASN A 613 -39.31 10.13 15.51
N LYS A 614 -39.32 9.65 16.77
CA LYS A 614 -40.35 10.00 17.77
C LYS A 614 -40.22 11.44 18.24
N GLU A 615 -39.00 11.95 18.30
CA GLU A 615 -38.70 13.31 18.78
C GLU A 615 -39.24 14.37 17.85
N LEU A 616 -38.99 14.20 16.54
CA LEU A 616 -39.47 15.10 15.50
C LEU A 616 -40.81 14.70 14.91
N GLN A 617 -41.42 13.61 15.37
CA GLN A 617 -42.65 13.02 14.86
C GLN A 617 -42.61 12.75 13.34
N ILE A 618 -41.47 12.34 12.84
CA ILE A 618 -41.30 11.94 11.46
C ILE A 618 -41.48 10.43 11.39
N PHE A 619 -42.57 9.99 10.78
CA PHE A 619 -42.89 8.57 10.60
C PHE A 619 -43.14 8.31 9.14
N LYS A 620 -42.53 7.23 8.63
CA LYS A 620 -42.74 6.73 7.29
C LYS A 620 -42.76 5.21 7.31
N ASP A 621 -43.84 4.63 6.83
CA ASP A 621 -43.98 3.17 6.74
C ASP A 621 -43.07 2.61 5.65
N LYS A 622 -42.63 1.36 5.80
CA LYS A 622 -42.00 0.61 4.75
C LYS A 622 -42.94 0.55 3.53
N ASP A 623 -42.39 0.59 2.33
CA ASP A 623 -43.13 0.64 1.06
C ASP A 623 -43.92 1.94 0.75
N GLU A 624 -43.93 2.90 1.65
CA GLU A 624 -44.37 4.25 1.34
C GLU A 624 -43.29 4.98 0.52
N ASN A 625 -43.67 5.66 -0.56
CA ASN A 625 -42.70 6.45 -1.31
C ASN A 625 -42.20 7.63 -0.48
N GLY A 626 -40.90 7.84 -0.49
CA GLY A 626 -40.26 8.97 0.18
C GLY A 626 -38.87 9.20 -0.40
N ASP A 627 -38.51 10.46 -0.55
CA ASP A 627 -37.25 10.89 -1.11
C ASP A 627 -36.63 11.98 -0.24
N LEU A 628 -35.33 11.88 0.00
CA LEU A 628 -34.52 12.94 0.58
C LEU A 628 -33.50 13.39 -0.45
N SER A 629 -33.46 14.68 -0.74
CA SER A 629 -32.44 15.28 -1.58
C SER A 629 -31.80 16.48 -0.89
N PHE A 630 -30.55 16.71 -1.13
CA PHE A 630 -29.80 17.86 -0.67
C PHE A 630 -28.53 18.06 -1.51
N GLU A 631 -27.97 19.23 -1.40
CA GLU A 631 -26.68 19.59 -1.96
C GLU A 631 -25.69 19.87 -0.85
N ILE A 632 -24.46 19.34 -0.98
CA ILE A 632 -23.34 19.63 -0.08
C ILE A 632 -22.42 20.58 -0.82
N ASP A 633 -22.21 21.76 -0.25
CA ASP A 633 -21.31 22.77 -0.79
C ASP A 633 -20.09 22.93 0.12
N LEU A 634 -18.91 22.70 -0.47
CA LEU A 634 -17.62 22.74 0.21
C LEU A 634 -16.79 23.96 -0.21
N GLU A 635 -17.40 25.00 -0.74
CA GLU A 635 -16.69 26.19 -1.27
C GLU A 635 -15.99 26.99 -0.17
N LYS A 636 -16.51 26.97 1.07
CA LYS A 636 -15.95 27.71 2.19
C LYS A 636 -15.00 26.86 3.02
N ASP A 637 -13.80 27.36 3.24
CA ASP A 637 -12.83 26.73 4.12
C ASP A 637 -13.44 26.47 5.51
N ASN A 638 -13.27 25.26 6.00
CA ASN A 638 -13.75 24.79 7.31
C ASN A 638 -15.26 24.80 7.53
N VAL A 639 -16.10 24.91 6.49
CA VAL A 639 -17.57 24.86 6.61
C VAL A 639 -18.19 23.96 5.55
N VAL A 640 -19.01 23.02 6.00
CA VAL A 640 -19.91 22.24 5.12
C VAL A 640 -21.29 22.90 5.13
N LEU A 641 -21.79 23.19 3.96
CA LEU A 641 -23.12 23.75 3.79
C LEU A 641 -24.05 22.77 3.05
N PHE A 642 -25.07 22.31 3.73
CA PHE A 642 -26.16 21.53 3.14
C PHE A 642 -27.25 22.49 2.66
N LYS A 643 -27.43 22.56 1.35
CA LYS A 643 -28.43 23.40 0.66
C LYS A 643 -29.59 22.56 0.14
N ASN A 644 -30.69 23.21 -0.17
CA ASN A 644 -31.82 22.61 -0.88
C ASN A 644 -32.27 21.26 -0.29
N ILE A 645 -32.15 21.14 1.06
CA ILE A 645 -32.62 19.94 1.77
C ILE A 645 -34.11 19.81 1.51
N LEU A 646 -34.53 18.71 0.91
CA LEU A 646 -35.92 18.40 0.63
C LEU A 646 -36.21 16.94 0.97
N LEU A 647 -36.94 16.73 2.04
CA LEU A 647 -37.53 15.44 2.39
C LEU A 647 -38.98 15.45 1.98
N THR A 648 -39.41 14.54 1.13
CA THR A 648 -40.79 14.36 0.70
C THR A 648 -41.28 12.97 1.04
N LYS A 649 -42.55 12.85 1.34
CA LYS A 649 -43.24 11.57 1.51
C LYS A 649 -44.64 11.65 0.91
N SER A 650 -45.10 10.57 0.28
CA SER A 650 -46.34 10.55 -0.50
C SER A 650 -47.59 10.68 0.35
N LYS A 651 -47.59 10.13 1.57
CA LYS A 651 -48.70 10.17 2.48
C LYS A 651 -48.80 11.56 3.15
N ASN A 652 -49.91 12.26 2.92
CA ASN A 652 -50.17 13.60 3.45
C ASN A 652 -49.30 14.73 2.87
N ASN A 653 -48.68 14.57 1.72
CA ASN A 653 -47.82 15.58 1.09
C ASN A 653 -46.85 16.21 2.09
N ALA A 654 -46.27 15.39 2.95
CA ALA A 654 -45.34 15.86 3.95
C ALA A 654 -44.02 16.30 3.32
N GLN A 655 -43.59 17.51 3.69
CA GLN A 655 -42.38 18.12 3.16
C GLN A 655 -41.58 18.80 4.27
N ILE A 656 -40.29 18.52 4.30
CA ILE A 656 -39.28 19.25 5.06
C ILE A 656 -38.30 19.86 4.05
N ASN A 657 -38.08 21.15 4.10
CA ASN A 657 -37.11 21.85 3.27
C ASN A 657 -36.27 22.84 4.07
N GLY A 658 -35.05 23.04 3.64
CA GLY A 658 -34.14 23.93 4.36
C GLY A 658 -32.68 23.83 3.95
N GLU A 659 -31.85 24.41 4.79
CA GLU A 659 -30.38 24.38 4.70
C GLU A 659 -29.76 24.23 6.09
N MET A 660 -28.57 23.61 6.14
CA MET A 660 -27.77 23.48 7.35
C MET A 660 -26.31 23.74 7.06
N SER A 661 -25.57 24.27 8.03
CA SER A 661 -24.12 24.38 7.91
C SER A 661 -23.41 23.94 9.19
N PHE A 662 -22.27 23.29 9.00
CA PHE A 662 -21.41 22.77 10.06
C PHE A 662 -19.98 23.28 9.88
N GLY A 663 -19.31 23.56 11.01
CA GLY A 663 -17.87 23.79 11.03
C GLY A 663 -17.13 22.48 11.21
N TYR A 664 -15.92 22.36 10.63
CA TYR A 664 -15.14 21.12 10.70
C TYR A 664 -14.25 21.00 11.93
N SER A 665 -13.66 22.10 12.37
CA SER A 665 -12.68 22.02 13.43
C SER A 665 -12.83 23.20 14.40
N PRO A 666 -13.46 22.95 15.56
CA PRO A 666 -14.15 21.71 15.94
C PRO A 666 -15.49 21.51 15.19
N PHE A 667 -15.92 20.25 15.06
CA PHE A 667 -17.23 19.96 14.47
C PHE A 667 -18.36 20.57 15.32
N ASN A 668 -19.07 21.52 14.75
CA ASN A 668 -20.20 22.19 15.42
C ASN A 668 -21.27 22.61 14.42
N LEU A 669 -22.49 22.67 14.88
CA LEU A 669 -23.61 23.17 14.09
C LEU A 669 -23.58 24.70 14.07
N LEU A 670 -23.41 25.28 12.89
CA LEU A 670 -23.36 26.74 12.71
C LEU A 670 -24.72 27.34 12.34
N LYS A 671 -25.50 26.68 11.51
CA LYS A 671 -26.77 27.20 11.01
C LYS A 671 -27.75 26.07 10.71
N ILE A 672 -29.02 26.30 11.02
CA ILE A 672 -30.19 25.59 10.46
C ILE A 672 -31.19 26.65 9.98
N ASN A 673 -31.67 26.45 8.78
CA ASN A 673 -32.72 27.28 8.23
C ASN A 673 -33.77 26.37 7.57
N LEU A 674 -34.80 26.04 8.31
CA LEU A 674 -35.95 25.25 7.83
C LEU A 674 -37.09 26.19 7.46
N LYS A 675 -37.51 26.16 6.20
CA LYS A 675 -38.54 27.06 5.64
C LYS A 675 -39.84 26.29 5.40
N ASN A 676 -40.93 26.79 5.96
CA ASN A 676 -42.29 26.30 5.68
C ASN A 676 -42.43 24.78 5.82
N GLN A 677 -41.95 24.25 6.94
CA GLN A 677 -42.07 22.81 7.20
C GLN A 677 -43.52 22.38 7.30
N ASN A 678 -43.87 21.31 6.61
CA ASN A 678 -45.22 20.73 6.66
C ASN A 678 -45.11 19.20 6.77
N PHE A 679 -45.17 18.67 7.99
CA PHE A 679 -45.16 17.23 8.20
C PHE A 679 -45.99 16.87 9.48
N ALA A 680 -46.66 15.75 9.41
CA ALA A 680 -47.67 15.36 10.41
C ALA A 680 -48.66 16.50 10.64
N LYS A 681 -48.77 17.03 11.85
CA LYS A 681 -49.59 18.22 12.18
C LYS A 681 -48.75 19.50 12.13
N ASN A 682 -47.44 19.40 12.02
CA ASN A 682 -46.53 20.52 12.16
C ASN A 682 -46.54 21.42 10.94
N ASN A 683 -46.62 22.73 11.17
CA ASN A 683 -46.49 23.76 10.13
C ASN A 683 -45.73 24.95 10.71
N PHE A 684 -44.43 25.01 10.46
CA PHE A 684 -43.50 25.99 11.04
C PHE A 684 -42.30 26.29 10.16
N SER A 685 -41.58 27.32 10.54
CA SER A 685 -40.22 27.63 10.06
C SER A 685 -39.30 27.70 11.29
N PHE A 686 -38.07 27.19 11.15
CA PHE A 686 -37.10 27.20 12.23
C PHE A 686 -35.76 27.72 11.71
N ASN A 687 -35.18 28.70 12.42
CA ASN A 687 -33.85 29.22 12.15
C ASN A 687 -33.00 29.10 13.40
N TYR A 688 -31.83 28.50 13.23
CA TYR A 688 -30.78 28.46 14.23
C TYR A 688 -29.53 29.04 13.63
N SER A 689 -28.78 29.82 14.39
CA SER A 689 -27.42 30.28 14.00
C SER A 689 -26.55 30.33 15.24
N PHE A 690 -25.32 29.84 15.10
CA PHE A 690 -24.28 29.94 16.08
C PHE A 690 -23.11 30.75 15.52
N ASP A 691 -22.71 31.77 16.26
CA ASP A 691 -21.52 32.59 15.96
C ASP A 691 -20.39 32.16 16.92
N PRO A 692 -19.40 31.40 16.45
CA PRO A 692 -18.29 30.96 17.29
C PRO A 692 -17.44 32.09 17.86
N ALA A 693 -17.26 33.19 17.11
CA ALA A 693 -16.44 34.32 17.51
C ALA A 693 -16.98 35.03 18.75
N ASN A 694 -18.31 35.15 18.86
CA ASN A 694 -19.00 35.77 19.96
C ASN A 694 -19.66 34.75 20.91
N SER A 695 -19.48 33.45 20.63
CA SER A 695 -20.10 32.34 21.38
C SER A 695 -21.62 32.53 21.60
N THR A 696 -22.31 32.95 20.53
CA THR A 696 -23.73 33.35 20.57
C THR A 696 -24.56 32.45 19.68
N ALA A 697 -25.54 31.77 20.25
CA ALA A 697 -26.54 31.03 19.50
C ALA A 697 -27.88 31.80 19.47
N LYS A 698 -28.52 31.78 18.31
CA LYS A 698 -29.85 32.35 18.08
C LYS A 698 -30.79 31.28 17.52
N ALA A 699 -31.93 31.05 18.13
CA ALA A 699 -32.95 30.15 17.66
C ALA A 699 -34.27 30.91 17.49
N THR A 700 -34.91 30.70 16.32
CA THR A 700 -36.22 31.31 16.03
C THR A 700 -37.15 30.26 15.46
N LEU A 701 -38.31 30.06 16.10
CA LEU A 701 -39.37 29.16 15.68
C LEU A 701 -40.64 29.95 15.41
N LYS A 702 -41.16 29.88 14.22
CA LYS A 702 -42.38 30.58 13.81
C LYS A 702 -43.31 29.65 13.04
N GLY A 703 -44.63 29.74 13.26
CA GLY A 703 -45.51 28.92 12.46
C GLY A 703 -46.95 28.85 12.98
N LYS A 704 -47.77 28.10 12.24
CA LYS A 704 -49.18 27.91 12.60
C LYS A 704 -49.37 26.84 13.68
N TYR A 705 -48.56 25.81 13.64
CA TYR A 705 -48.66 24.68 14.57
C TYR A 705 -47.33 24.00 14.78
N PHE A 706 -47.00 23.71 16.04
CA PHE A 706 -45.85 22.92 16.42
C PHE A 706 -46.20 21.96 17.56
N ASP A 707 -45.99 20.66 17.33
CA ASP A 707 -46.16 19.62 18.36
C ASP A 707 -44.79 19.37 19.00
N ALA A 708 -44.66 19.89 20.22
CA ALA A 708 -43.42 19.72 21.03
C ALA A 708 -43.59 18.63 22.10
N SER A 709 -44.63 17.81 22.06
CA SER A 709 -44.90 16.80 23.09
C SER A 709 -43.73 15.85 23.31
N ASN A 710 -43.06 15.42 22.28
CA ASN A 710 -41.90 14.52 22.35
C ASN A 710 -40.60 15.22 22.69
N LEU A 711 -40.49 16.53 22.46
CA LEU A 711 -39.28 17.29 22.79
C LEU A 711 -39.05 17.43 24.29
N LEU A 712 -40.13 17.39 25.08
CA LEU A 712 -40.03 17.40 26.53
C LEU A 712 -39.36 16.14 27.11
N ASN A 713 -39.28 15.07 26.35
CA ASN A 713 -38.59 13.82 26.68
C ASN A 713 -37.14 13.76 26.20
N LEU A 714 -36.65 14.80 25.47
CA LEU A 714 -35.29 14.88 25.02
C LEU A 714 -34.30 14.90 26.19
N LYS A 715 -33.37 13.97 26.18
CA LYS A 715 -32.27 13.96 27.14
C LYS A 715 -31.28 15.04 26.68
N PHE A 716 -31.37 16.22 27.20
CA PHE A 716 -30.30 17.18 27.06
C PHE A 716 -29.08 16.65 27.81
N SER A 717 -28.10 16.14 27.08
CA SER A 717 -26.78 15.81 27.65
C SER A 717 -26.13 17.11 28.10
N ASN A 718 -25.80 17.19 29.37
CA ASN A 718 -24.94 18.26 29.90
C ASN A 718 -23.50 17.99 29.47
N ASP A 719 -23.21 17.94 28.16
CA ASP A 719 -21.84 17.97 27.67
C ASP A 719 -21.32 19.40 27.81
N ASN A 720 -20.56 19.60 28.88
CA ASN A 720 -19.69 20.78 29.05
C ASN A 720 -18.56 20.79 28.02
N SER A 721 -18.86 20.60 26.73
CA SER A 721 -17.89 20.76 25.67
C SER A 721 -17.47 22.23 25.63
N LYS A 722 -16.19 22.49 25.43
CA LYS A 722 -15.63 23.86 25.29
C LYS A 722 -16.34 24.70 24.22
N ASN A 723 -17.21 24.08 23.42
CA ASN A 723 -17.91 24.65 22.27
C ASN A 723 -19.38 24.99 22.53
N SER A 724 -19.88 24.89 23.78
CA SER A 724 -21.25 25.28 24.08
C SER A 724 -21.43 26.79 24.00
N PRO A 725 -22.56 27.31 23.42
CA PRO A 725 -22.79 28.74 23.31
C PRO A 725 -22.87 29.35 24.70
N GLN A 726 -22.12 30.44 24.92
CA GLN A 726 -22.22 31.21 26.18
C GLN A 726 -23.41 32.15 26.21
N LYS A 727 -23.86 32.60 25.04
CA LYS A 727 -25.04 33.44 24.88
C LYS A 727 -26.08 32.71 24.01
N ILE A 728 -27.33 32.68 24.47
CA ILE A 728 -28.44 32.03 23.78
C ILE A 728 -29.61 33.01 23.67
N GLN A 729 -30.09 33.19 22.43
CA GLN A 729 -31.29 33.98 22.14
C GLN A 729 -32.33 33.06 21.53
N ILE A 730 -33.50 32.95 22.14
CA ILE A 730 -34.61 32.11 21.65
C ILE A 730 -35.83 33.00 21.41
N ASN A 731 -36.41 32.86 20.20
CA ASN A 731 -37.62 33.53 19.79
C ASN A 731 -38.61 32.49 19.26
N VAL A 732 -39.77 32.40 19.87
CA VAL A 732 -40.86 31.50 19.42
C VAL A 732 -42.13 32.33 19.18
N ALA A 733 -42.71 32.19 18.01
CA ALA A 733 -43.99 32.80 17.65
C ALA A 733 -44.87 31.76 16.93
N LEU A 734 -45.79 31.15 17.63
CA LEU A 734 -46.65 30.09 17.13
C LEU A 734 -48.12 30.41 17.34
N ASP A 735 -48.94 30.13 16.34
CA ASP A 735 -50.41 30.22 16.55
C ASP A 735 -50.87 29.14 17.51
N ARG A 736 -50.27 27.92 17.42
CA ARG A 736 -50.59 26.79 18.32
C ARG A 736 -49.33 26.01 18.66
N LEU A 737 -49.15 25.72 19.96
CA LEU A 737 -48.10 24.83 20.49
C LEU A 737 -48.78 23.69 21.24
N GLU A 738 -48.61 22.47 20.77
CA GLU A 738 -49.07 21.26 21.48
C GLU A 738 -47.93 20.73 22.37
N LEU A 739 -48.23 20.44 23.63
CA LEU A 739 -47.38 19.78 24.61
C LEU A 739 -47.97 18.41 24.97
N LEU A 740 -47.48 17.80 26.09
CA LEU A 740 -47.96 16.49 26.54
C LEU A 740 -49.48 16.48 26.76
N HIS A 741 -50.08 15.30 26.71
CA HIS A 741 -51.51 15.05 26.90
C HIS A 741 -52.43 15.87 25.95
N LYS A 742 -51.88 16.19 24.74
CA LYS A 742 -52.58 16.97 23.69
C LYS A 742 -53.04 18.37 24.20
N LYS A 743 -52.28 18.94 25.12
CA LYS A 743 -52.58 20.32 25.62
C LYS A 743 -52.06 21.34 24.62
N ILE A 744 -52.95 22.22 24.17
CA ILE A 744 -52.65 23.20 23.12
C ILE A 744 -52.64 24.61 23.73
N PHE A 745 -51.53 25.30 23.59
CA PHE A 745 -51.40 26.72 23.84
C PHE A 745 -51.56 27.48 22.53
N ASN A 746 -52.31 28.56 22.56
CA ASN A 746 -52.60 29.39 21.41
C ASN A 746 -51.82 30.71 21.51
N ARG A 747 -51.46 31.30 20.36
CA ARG A 747 -50.75 32.59 20.24
C ARG A 747 -49.54 32.65 21.18
N VAL A 748 -48.72 31.63 21.07
CA VAL A 748 -47.50 31.51 21.89
C VAL A 748 -46.45 32.48 21.38
N ASN A 749 -45.96 33.34 22.29
CA ASN A 749 -44.85 34.23 22.02
C ASN A 749 -43.86 34.09 23.17
N LEU A 750 -42.66 33.56 22.87
CA LEU A 750 -41.54 33.36 23.80
C LEU A 750 -40.34 34.09 23.28
N ASN A 751 -39.72 34.93 24.09
CA ASN A 751 -38.42 35.51 23.83
C ASN A 751 -37.55 35.25 25.05
N LEU A 752 -36.35 34.72 24.86
CA LEU A 752 -35.39 34.48 25.90
C LEU A 752 -34.00 35.00 25.47
N ASN A 753 -33.28 35.59 26.40
CA ASN A 753 -31.91 36.01 26.23
C ASN A 753 -31.12 35.53 27.44
N CYS A 754 -30.31 34.51 27.24
CA CYS A 754 -29.58 33.81 28.28
C CYS A 754 -28.07 33.96 28.06
N GLN A 755 -27.30 34.06 29.14
CA GLN A 755 -25.84 34.14 29.14
C GLN A 755 -25.27 33.37 30.33
N GLY A 756 -24.25 32.53 30.09
CA GLY A 756 -23.59 31.76 31.13
C GLY A 756 -24.49 30.78 31.85
N GLY A 757 -25.57 30.28 31.19
CA GLY A 757 -26.55 29.38 31.77
C GLY A 757 -27.73 30.06 32.51
N ILE A 758 -27.69 31.39 32.63
CA ILE A 758 -28.82 32.18 33.22
C ILE A 758 -29.51 32.98 32.14
N CYS A 759 -30.83 33.00 32.15
CA CYS A 759 -31.61 33.88 31.30
C CYS A 759 -31.77 35.26 31.97
N GLN A 760 -31.21 36.28 31.31
CA GLN A 760 -31.13 37.63 31.81
C GLN A 760 -32.38 38.47 31.49
N ALA A 761 -33.04 38.15 30.40
CA ALA A 761 -34.26 38.77 29.95
C ALA A 761 -35.12 37.77 29.18
N GLY A 762 -36.43 37.90 29.30
CA GLY A 762 -37.34 37.07 28.54
C GLY A 762 -38.79 37.36 28.87
N ASN A 763 -39.66 36.90 27.99
CA ASN A 763 -41.08 36.88 28.18
C ASN A 763 -41.71 35.69 27.49
N LEU A 764 -42.70 35.08 28.12
CA LEU A 764 -43.60 34.08 27.58
C LEU A 764 -45.04 34.58 27.71
N ASN A 765 -45.73 34.69 26.58
CA ASN A 765 -47.16 34.93 26.53
C ASN A 765 -47.84 33.84 25.73
N ALA A 766 -48.85 33.21 26.26
CA ALA A 766 -49.65 32.20 25.56
C ALA A 766 -51.10 32.19 26.09
N ASN A 767 -52.04 31.89 25.20
CA ASN A 767 -53.40 31.67 25.57
C ASN A 767 -53.70 30.18 25.77
N ILE A 768 -54.34 29.82 26.87
CA ILE A 768 -54.76 28.44 27.15
C ILE A 768 -56.06 28.15 26.44
N PHE A 769 -57.14 28.77 26.94
CA PHE A 769 -58.47 28.60 26.39
C PHE A 769 -59.33 29.82 26.76
N LYS A 770 -60.13 30.34 25.82
CA LYS A 770 -60.94 31.55 25.99
C LYS A 770 -60.10 32.72 26.52
N GLN A 771 -60.27 33.15 27.71
CA GLN A 771 -59.68 34.32 28.38
C GLN A 771 -58.49 33.88 29.29
N ARG A 772 -58.19 32.57 29.39
CA ARG A 772 -57.08 32.08 30.25
C ARG A 772 -55.77 32.19 29.51
N ASN A 773 -54.75 32.65 30.22
CA ASN A 773 -53.41 32.89 29.65
C ASN A 773 -52.29 32.45 30.60
N VAL A 774 -51.11 32.35 30.01
CA VAL A 774 -49.81 32.26 30.69
C VAL A 774 -49.03 33.50 30.30
N ALA A 775 -48.56 34.24 31.30
CA ALA A 775 -47.70 35.39 31.09
C ALA A 775 -46.54 35.32 32.10
N LEU A 776 -45.31 35.05 31.60
CA LEU A 776 -44.10 34.99 32.40
C LEU A 776 -43.11 36.05 31.87
N LYS A 777 -42.37 36.68 32.75
CA LYS A 777 -41.35 37.65 32.43
C LYS A 777 -40.08 37.38 33.25
N ILE A 778 -38.95 37.49 32.61
CA ILE A 778 -37.64 37.43 33.25
C ILE A 778 -37.13 38.87 33.38
N GLN A 779 -36.76 39.27 34.56
CA GLN A 779 -36.26 40.61 34.83
C GLN A 779 -35.19 40.59 35.90
N LYS A 780 -34.24 41.55 35.83
CA LYS A 780 -33.24 41.74 36.89
C LYS A 780 -33.94 42.28 38.14
N ASN A 781 -33.62 41.69 39.30
CA ASN A 781 -34.10 42.20 40.57
C ASN A 781 -33.51 43.60 40.88
N PRO A 782 -34.33 44.62 41.15
CA PRO A 782 -33.83 45.97 41.40
C PRO A 782 -32.94 46.07 42.63
N LYS A 783 -33.05 45.15 43.58
CA LYS A 783 -32.36 45.20 44.87
C LYS A 783 -31.04 44.43 44.93
N ASN A 784 -30.83 43.51 44.02
CA ASN A 784 -29.63 42.66 43.91
C ASN A 784 -29.41 42.28 42.45
N GLU A 785 -28.30 41.63 42.15
CA GLU A 785 -27.96 41.25 40.76
C GLU A 785 -28.64 39.94 40.28
N GLU A 786 -29.63 39.45 41.01
CA GLU A 786 -30.35 38.20 40.68
C GLU A 786 -31.31 38.40 39.51
N TYR A 787 -31.55 37.36 38.72
CA TYR A 787 -32.57 37.34 37.68
C TYR A 787 -33.77 36.52 38.14
N LEU A 788 -34.94 37.16 38.12
CA LEU A 788 -36.19 36.57 38.56
C LEU A 788 -37.09 36.24 37.36
N ILE A 789 -37.78 35.09 37.44
CA ILE A 789 -38.88 34.72 36.55
C ILE A 789 -40.16 35.00 37.33
N ASP A 790 -40.86 36.04 36.95
CA ASP A 790 -42.15 36.42 37.54
C ASP A 790 -43.27 36.18 36.55
N GLY A 791 -44.44 35.84 37.04
CA GLY A 791 -45.61 35.77 36.15
C GLY A 791 -46.85 35.14 36.73
N GLN A 792 -47.78 35.00 35.85
CA GLN A 792 -49.12 34.48 36.15
C GLN A 792 -49.58 33.43 35.15
N ILE A 793 -50.25 32.44 35.66
CA ILE A 793 -50.91 31.38 34.92
C ILE A 793 -52.36 31.29 35.35
N SER A 794 -53.27 31.50 34.39
CA SER A 794 -54.75 31.48 34.70
C SER A 794 -55.31 30.07 34.81
N ASP A 795 -54.55 29.04 34.55
CA ASP A 795 -54.94 27.64 34.74
C ASP A 795 -53.67 26.82 34.98
N ALA A 796 -53.31 26.72 36.26
CA ALA A 796 -52.15 26.00 36.71
C ALA A 796 -52.25 24.51 36.40
N GLY A 797 -53.40 23.89 36.57
CA GLY A 797 -53.62 22.48 36.29
C GLY A 797 -53.37 22.12 34.82
N PHE A 798 -53.84 22.98 33.92
CA PHE A 798 -53.60 22.80 32.48
C PHE A 798 -52.09 22.82 32.15
N VAL A 799 -51.35 23.74 32.76
CA VAL A 799 -49.90 23.84 32.53
C VAL A 799 -49.16 22.65 33.17
N ILE A 800 -49.53 22.23 34.39
CA ILE A 800 -48.95 21.08 35.06
C ILE A 800 -49.15 19.79 34.23
N GLU A 801 -50.35 19.58 33.69
CA GLU A 801 -50.64 18.44 32.82
C GLU A 801 -49.92 18.55 31.48
N ALA A 802 -49.85 19.74 30.89
CA ALA A 802 -49.10 19.97 29.63
C ALA A 802 -47.62 19.66 29.75
N LEU A 803 -47.02 19.89 30.91
CA LEU A 803 -45.64 19.57 31.24
C LEU A 803 -45.44 18.09 31.67
N GLY A 804 -46.52 17.30 31.75
CA GLY A 804 -46.45 15.90 32.17
C GLY A 804 -46.18 15.68 33.67
N LEU A 805 -46.30 16.72 34.50
CA LEU A 805 -45.98 16.63 35.92
C LEU A 805 -47.08 15.91 36.69
N SER A 806 -48.36 16.21 36.37
CA SER A 806 -49.53 15.57 36.94
C SER A 806 -50.78 15.80 36.10
N ASN A 807 -51.60 14.79 35.96
CA ASN A 807 -52.93 14.86 35.36
C ASN A 807 -54.06 14.97 36.45
N LEU A 808 -53.66 15.04 37.73
CA LEU A 808 -54.60 15.06 38.86
C LEU A 808 -54.97 16.45 39.27
N VAL A 809 -54.37 17.49 38.70
CA VAL A 809 -54.60 18.88 39.06
C VAL A 809 -55.36 19.60 37.96
N ALA A 810 -56.46 20.29 38.24
CA ALA A 810 -57.22 21.09 37.28
C ALA A 810 -57.48 22.48 37.80
N GLY A 811 -57.47 23.51 36.95
CA GLY A 811 -57.75 24.88 37.29
C GLY A 811 -56.64 25.55 38.11
N GLY A 812 -57.04 26.63 38.84
CA GLY A 812 -56.15 27.41 39.69
C GLY A 812 -55.41 28.51 38.96
N ASN A 813 -55.46 29.74 39.62
CA ASN A 813 -54.64 30.87 39.14
C ASN A 813 -53.32 30.87 39.89
N ALA A 814 -52.20 30.65 39.16
CA ALA A 814 -50.88 30.62 39.74
C ALA A 814 -50.13 31.94 39.57
N LYS A 815 -49.48 32.40 40.63
CA LYS A 815 -48.39 33.39 40.58
C LYS A 815 -47.10 32.69 40.81
N ILE A 816 -46.15 33.02 39.95
CA ILE A 816 -44.83 32.37 39.93
C ILE A 816 -43.73 33.41 40.22
N ASN A 817 -42.83 33.07 41.12
CA ASN A 817 -41.59 33.82 41.34
C ASN A 817 -40.45 32.85 41.51
N ILE A 818 -39.53 32.85 40.58
CA ILE A 818 -38.40 31.91 40.55
C ILE A 818 -37.11 32.70 40.40
N LYS A 819 -36.10 32.41 41.23
CA LYS A 819 -34.75 32.93 41.16
C LYS A 819 -33.89 31.98 40.35
N GLN A 820 -33.03 32.53 39.52
CA GLN A 820 -32.02 31.80 38.77
C GLN A 820 -30.67 32.00 39.45
N ASN A 821 -30.04 30.91 39.91
CA ASN A 821 -28.74 30.90 40.57
C ASN A 821 -27.78 29.95 39.83
N LEU A 822 -26.48 30.25 39.94
CA LEU A 822 -25.44 29.31 39.49
C LEU A 822 -24.67 28.76 40.70
N VAL A 823 -24.81 27.48 40.94
CA VAL A 823 -24.07 26.76 41.97
C VAL A 823 -23.10 25.83 41.26
N ASN A 824 -21.80 26.00 41.45
CA ASN A 824 -20.77 25.21 40.78
C ASN A 824 -20.93 25.19 39.23
N LYS A 825 -21.27 26.35 38.63
CA LYS A 825 -21.55 26.50 37.20
C LYS A 825 -22.78 25.74 36.67
N LYS A 826 -23.65 25.22 37.57
CA LYS A 826 -24.90 24.56 37.21
C LYS A 826 -26.08 25.47 37.59
N LEU A 827 -27.07 25.53 36.69
CA LEU A 827 -28.28 26.34 36.95
C LEU A 827 -29.10 25.69 38.04
N VAL A 828 -29.41 26.49 39.05
CA VAL A 828 -30.36 26.17 40.11
C VAL A 828 -31.53 27.18 40.05
N LEU A 829 -32.74 26.66 40.04
CA LEU A 829 -33.95 27.45 40.03
C LEU A 829 -34.62 27.29 41.39
N ASP A 830 -34.62 28.34 42.20
CA ASP A 830 -35.28 28.37 43.52
C ASP A 830 -36.54 29.22 43.37
N GLY A 831 -37.70 28.66 43.71
CA GLY A 831 -38.91 29.34 43.43
C GLY A 831 -40.06 29.11 44.34
N GLU A 832 -41.02 30.03 44.27
CA GLU A 832 -42.30 29.98 44.94
C GLU A 832 -43.44 30.05 43.91
N ILE A 833 -44.38 29.14 43.98
CA ILE A 833 -45.63 29.13 43.20
C ILE A 833 -46.82 29.23 44.15
N LYS A 834 -47.59 30.25 43.98
CA LYS A 834 -48.86 30.46 44.74
C LYS A 834 -50.06 30.25 43.82
N ILE A 835 -50.80 29.18 44.02
CA ILE A 835 -52.03 28.89 43.25
C ILE A 835 -53.22 29.27 44.14
N SER A 836 -54.05 30.16 43.60
CA SER A 836 -55.25 30.62 44.28
C SER A 836 -56.53 30.26 43.49
N SER A 837 -57.63 30.06 44.18
CA SER A 837 -58.96 29.77 43.66
C SER A 837 -59.11 28.54 42.73
N ASP A 838 -60.13 27.79 42.95
CA ASP A 838 -60.68 26.72 42.13
C ASP A 838 -59.70 25.68 41.57
N THR A 839 -58.69 25.37 42.39
CA THR A 839 -57.75 24.28 42.04
C THR A 839 -58.38 22.98 42.50
N THR A 840 -58.70 22.12 41.58
CA THR A 840 -59.26 20.81 41.84
C THR A 840 -58.16 19.74 41.72
N ILE A 841 -58.04 18.89 42.73
CA ILE A 841 -57.20 17.69 42.68
C ILE A 841 -58.12 16.48 42.60
N PHE A 842 -57.88 15.62 41.58
CA PHE A 842 -58.63 14.37 41.39
C PHE A 842 -57.98 13.25 42.17
N GLU A 843 -58.83 12.33 42.68
CA GLU A 843 -58.40 11.15 43.44
C GLU A 843 -57.68 10.20 42.46
N ASN A 844 -56.46 9.72 42.82
CA ASN A 844 -55.76 8.73 42.06
C ASN A 844 -56.07 7.31 42.58
N GLU A 845 -55.76 6.28 41.76
CA GLU A 845 -55.98 4.87 42.09
C GLU A 845 -55.30 4.45 43.40
N ALA A 846 -54.15 5.04 43.76
CA ALA A 846 -53.43 4.75 45.00
C ALA A 846 -54.21 5.21 46.23
N VAL A 847 -54.84 6.37 46.14
CA VAL A 847 -55.73 6.89 47.18
C VAL A 847 -57.02 6.07 47.26
N LYS A 848 -57.52 5.58 46.07
CA LYS A 848 -58.68 4.66 46.05
C LYS A 848 -58.39 3.31 46.74
N LYS A 849 -57.15 2.77 46.61
CA LYS A 849 -56.77 1.54 47.27
C LYS A 849 -56.65 1.66 48.79
N LEU A 850 -56.22 2.81 49.31
CA LEU A 850 -56.18 3.10 50.73
C LEU A 850 -57.57 3.25 51.40
N SER A 851 -58.56 3.57 50.61
CA SER A 851 -59.96 3.72 51.11
C SER A 851 -60.60 2.39 51.48
N LYS A 852 -59.93 1.27 51.26
CA LYS A 852 -60.39 -0.03 51.76
C LYS A 852 -59.94 -0.33 53.18
N ASP A 853 -59.17 0.52 53.83
CA ASP A 853 -58.78 0.41 55.23
C ASP A 853 -59.81 1.07 56.10
N ASN A 854 -60.44 0.37 57.00
CA ASN A 854 -61.66 0.77 57.77
C ASN A 854 -61.53 2.08 58.58
N LEU A 855 -60.34 2.51 58.93
CA LEU A 855 -60.07 3.79 59.62
C LEU A 855 -60.02 4.98 58.68
N PHE A 856 -59.53 4.74 57.46
CA PHE A 856 -59.38 5.77 56.41
C PHE A 856 -60.70 6.00 55.67
N SER A 857 -61.55 4.99 55.59
CA SER A 857 -62.84 5.11 54.92
C SER A 857 -63.78 6.11 55.62
N GLN A 858 -63.81 6.17 56.94
CA GLN A 858 -64.63 7.15 57.66
C GLN A 858 -64.15 8.60 57.57
N VAL A 859 -62.82 8.79 57.42
CA VAL A 859 -62.17 10.07 57.15
C VAL A 859 -62.32 10.44 55.65
N LYS A 860 -62.23 9.49 54.78
CA LYS A 860 -62.39 9.63 53.33
C LYS A 860 -63.78 10.15 52.96
N ASP A 861 -64.85 9.53 53.45
CA ASP A 861 -66.24 9.91 53.13
C ASP A 861 -66.57 11.32 53.59
N LYS A 862 -65.89 11.85 54.58
CA LYS A 862 -66.02 13.21 55.06
C LYS A 862 -65.09 14.21 54.35
N ILE A 863 -63.92 13.76 53.88
CA ILE A 863 -62.90 14.58 53.22
C ILE A 863 -63.10 14.61 51.67
N PHE A 864 -63.31 13.44 51.10
CA PHE A 864 -63.54 13.25 49.66
C PHE A 864 -65.02 12.88 49.47
N SER A 865 -65.92 13.83 49.69
CA SER A 865 -67.36 13.66 49.39
C SER A 865 -67.69 13.50 47.93
N SER A 866 -66.65 13.54 47.06
CA SER A 866 -66.71 13.30 45.63
C SER A 866 -65.34 12.91 45.16
N GLU A 867 -65.21 12.31 43.98
CA GLU A 867 -63.92 11.96 43.34
C GLU A 867 -62.96 13.13 43.13
N LYS A 868 -63.23 14.31 43.62
CA LYS A 868 -62.46 15.55 43.47
C LYS A 868 -62.53 16.44 44.72
N THR A 869 -61.35 17.02 45.03
CA THR A 869 -61.19 17.98 46.13
C THR A 869 -60.71 19.29 45.63
N THR A 870 -61.39 20.38 45.92
CA THR A 870 -61.07 21.77 45.52
C THR A 870 -60.30 22.44 46.63
N PHE A 871 -59.14 22.97 46.34
CA PHE A 871 -58.29 23.78 47.24
C PHE A 871 -58.41 25.27 46.92
N GLY A 872 -58.56 26.09 47.94
CA GLY A 872 -58.65 27.57 47.83
C GLY A 872 -57.25 28.20 47.64
N SER A 873 -56.23 27.57 48.20
CA SER A 873 -54.83 28.02 47.97
C SER A 873 -53.87 26.82 48.02
N ILE A 874 -52.82 26.89 47.15
CA ILE A 874 -51.70 26.00 47.19
C ILE A 874 -50.44 26.85 47.08
N ASN A 875 -49.54 26.74 48.07
CA ASN A 875 -48.20 27.34 48.01
C ASN A 875 -47.16 26.26 47.86
N ILE A 876 -46.23 26.43 46.94
CA ILE A 876 -45.16 25.51 46.68
C ILE A 876 -43.86 26.28 46.71
N GLU A 877 -42.92 25.89 47.56
CA GLU A 877 -41.50 26.31 47.52
C GLU A 877 -40.68 25.16 47.02
N PHE A 878 -39.84 25.43 46.08
CA PHE A 878 -39.05 24.37 45.43
C PHE A 878 -37.67 24.84 44.97
N SER A 879 -36.79 23.87 44.77
CA SER A 879 -35.52 24.09 44.09
C SER A 879 -35.35 23.02 42.97
N ILE A 880 -34.93 23.45 41.79
CA ILE A 880 -34.62 22.57 40.67
C ILE A 880 -33.13 22.69 40.40
N ALA A 881 -32.43 21.58 40.46
CA ALA A 881 -31.03 21.47 40.06
C ALA A 881 -30.87 20.25 39.16
N GLU A 882 -30.23 20.43 38.01
CA GLU A 882 -30.03 19.39 37.01
C GLU A 882 -31.38 18.76 36.56
N ASN A 883 -31.64 17.53 36.99
CA ASN A 883 -32.89 16.79 36.70
C ASN A 883 -33.67 16.49 37.95
N GLU A 884 -33.41 17.14 39.09
CA GLU A 884 -34.07 16.91 40.35
C GLU A 884 -34.86 18.17 40.77
N LEU A 885 -36.17 17.98 40.89
CA LEU A 885 -37.06 18.93 41.52
C LEU A 885 -37.17 18.55 43.00
N ASN A 886 -36.66 19.39 43.89
CA ASN A 886 -36.80 19.26 45.33
C ASN A 886 -37.93 20.18 45.79
N ILE A 887 -39.02 19.61 46.24
CA ILE A 887 -40.11 20.30 46.88
C ILE A 887 -39.74 20.56 48.35
N ILE A 888 -39.41 21.82 48.67
CA ILE A 888 -38.98 22.25 49.97
C ILE A 888 -40.23 22.30 50.88
N SER A 889 -41.29 22.90 50.38
CA SER A 889 -42.56 23.01 51.08
C SER A 889 -43.69 23.08 50.06
N LEU A 890 -44.68 22.27 50.24
CA LEU A 890 -45.98 22.39 49.55
C LEU A 890 -47.11 22.45 50.66
N ILE A 891 -47.88 23.46 50.57
CA ILE A 891 -49.07 23.65 51.51
C ILE A 891 -50.28 23.88 50.61
N ALA A 892 -51.28 23.00 50.72
CA ALA A 892 -52.56 23.14 50.05
C ALA A 892 -53.69 23.09 51.10
N ASN A 893 -54.59 24.02 51.00
CA ASN A 893 -55.70 24.10 52.03
C ASN A 893 -57.04 24.47 51.42
N ASN A 894 -58.06 23.99 52.08
CA ASN A 894 -59.44 24.44 51.93
C ASN A 894 -60.14 24.37 53.28
N PHE A 895 -61.39 24.65 53.29
CA PHE A 895 -62.17 24.65 54.56
C PHE A 895 -62.38 23.23 55.15
N LYS A 896 -62.11 22.17 54.38
CA LYS A 896 -62.30 20.77 54.83
C LYS A 896 -60.96 20.11 55.17
N ILE A 897 -59.88 20.46 54.51
CA ILE A 897 -58.64 19.76 54.61
C ILE A 897 -57.44 20.68 54.34
N GLY A 898 -56.35 20.42 55.04
CA GLY A 898 -55.00 20.94 54.75
C GLY A 898 -54.04 19.77 54.36
N VAL A 899 -53.19 19.97 53.36
CA VAL A 899 -52.23 19.01 52.94
C VAL A 899 -50.83 19.68 52.82
N THR A 900 -49.83 19.04 53.37
CA THR A 900 -48.42 19.42 53.17
C THR A 900 -47.67 18.34 52.40
N ALA A 901 -46.65 18.72 51.68
CA ALA A 901 -45.74 17.80 51.02
C ALA A 901 -44.35 18.40 51.01
N LYS A 902 -43.33 17.55 51.11
CA LYS A 902 -41.93 17.79 50.85
C LYS A 902 -41.32 16.56 50.17
N GLY A 903 -40.28 16.73 49.35
CA GLY A 903 -39.70 15.54 48.72
C GLY A 903 -39.00 15.85 47.39
N LYS A 904 -38.65 14.83 46.69
CA LYS A 904 -37.86 14.90 45.45
C LYS A 904 -38.57 14.22 44.31
N ILE A 905 -38.43 14.82 43.13
CA ILE A 905 -38.92 14.29 41.88
C ILE A 905 -37.77 14.33 40.86
N ASN A 906 -37.42 13.17 40.32
CA ASN A 906 -36.47 13.13 39.21
C ASN A 906 -37.20 13.40 37.89
N LEU A 907 -36.90 14.53 37.27
CA LEU A 907 -37.58 14.99 36.04
C LEU A 907 -37.28 14.12 34.82
N LYS A 908 -36.13 13.35 34.84
CA LYS A 908 -35.70 12.52 33.73
C LYS A 908 -36.39 11.15 33.68
N ASN A 909 -36.53 10.50 34.83
CA ASN A 909 -37.06 9.14 34.92
C ASN A 909 -38.36 9.04 35.70
N GLN A 910 -38.91 10.22 36.15
CA GLN A 910 -40.15 10.36 36.89
C GLN A 910 -40.20 9.58 38.23
N ALA A 911 -39.05 9.25 38.79
CA ALA A 911 -38.98 8.71 40.14
C ALA A 911 -39.37 9.81 41.14
N MET A 912 -40.16 9.47 42.17
CA MET A 912 -40.66 10.40 43.15
C MET A 912 -40.54 9.84 44.56
N GLU A 913 -40.12 10.67 45.50
CA GLU A 913 -40.17 10.41 46.92
C GLU A 913 -40.78 11.63 47.60
N ILE A 914 -42.03 11.52 48.00
CA ILE A 914 -42.78 12.63 48.58
C ILE A 914 -43.32 12.20 49.93
N LYS A 915 -43.14 13.03 50.98
CA LYS A 915 -43.61 12.83 52.32
C LYS A 915 -44.42 14.03 52.74
N GLY A 916 -45.45 13.81 53.50
CA GLY A 916 -46.32 14.93 53.96
C GLY A 916 -47.34 14.55 55.03
N MET A 917 -48.18 15.52 55.31
CA MET A 917 -49.25 15.36 56.27
C MET A 917 -50.61 15.80 55.71
N ILE A 918 -51.64 15.12 56.08
CA ILE A 918 -53.02 15.45 55.77
C ILE A 918 -53.71 15.81 57.11
N VAL A 919 -54.31 17.02 57.21
CA VAL A 919 -55.01 17.55 58.42
C VAL A 919 -56.47 17.83 58.06
N PRO A 920 -57.42 17.14 58.67
CA PRO A 920 -58.85 17.39 58.44
C PRO A 920 -59.33 18.76 58.94
N GLY A 921 -59.95 19.60 58.08
CA GLY A 921 -60.35 20.94 58.42
C GLY A 921 -61.48 21.06 59.43
N TYR A 922 -62.36 20.03 59.58
CA TYR A 922 -63.45 20.03 60.56
C TYR A 922 -62.91 19.97 62.00
N ILE A 923 -61.75 19.48 62.22
CA ILE A 923 -61.09 19.46 63.50
C ILE A 923 -60.69 20.87 63.92
N ILE A 924 -60.25 21.68 63.00
CA ILE A 924 -59.90 23.07 63.22
C ILE A 924 -61.17 23.88 63.58
N ASN A 925 -62.28 23.66 62.91
CA ASN A 925 -63.52 24.35 63.15
C ASN A 925 -64.27 23.91 64.48
N SER A 926 -64.13 22.63 64.85
CA SER A 926 -64.80 22.12 66.07
C SER A 926 -64.03 22.49 67.34
N LEU A 927 -62.77 22.74 67.31
CA LEU A 927 -61.92 23.12 68.39
C LEU A 927 -62.08 24.60 68.81
N PHE A 928 -62.43 25.44 67.86
CA PHE A 928 -62.49 26.90 68.12
C PHE A 928 -63.88 27.51 68.17
N GLY A 929 -64.98 26.73 67.98
CA GLY A 929 -66.28 27.19 68.15
C GLY A 929 -66.75 28.40 67.34
N ILE A 930 -66.04 28.77 66.35
CA ILE A 930 -66.18 30.01 65.65
C ILE A 930 -66.50 29.75 64.15
N GLY A 931 -67.75 29.71 63.81
CA GLY A 931 -68.25 29.81 62.40
C GLY A 931 -67.94 31.18 61.90
N ASN A 932 -67.27 31.24 60.69
CA ASN A 932 -67.10 32.44 59.86
C ASN A 932 -66.13 33.53 60.36
N ILE A 933 -64.86 33.28 60.54
CA ILE A 933 -63.81 34.34 60.52
C ILE A 933 -62.81 34.14 59.42
N PRO A 934 -62.60 35.12 58.50
CA PRO A 934 -61.66 35.03 57.39
C PRO A 934 -60.20 35.30 57.78
N ILE A 935 -59.81 35.31 59.07
CA ILE A 935 -58.51 35.78 59.52
C ILE A 935 -57.60 34.65 60.02
N LEU A 936 -57.60 33.52 59.36
CA LEU A 936 -56.77 32.38 59.89
C LEU A 936 -55.69 31.82 58.95
N GLY A 937 -55.40 32.55 57.83
CA GLY A 937 -54.38 32.07 56.90
C GLY A 937 -52.98 31.92 57.51
N SER A 938 -52.55 32.80 58.36
CA SER A 938 -51.25 32.78 59.00
C SER A 938 -51.14 31.83 60.20
N VAL A 939 -52.17 31.66 60.95
CA VAL A 939 -52.19 30.71 62.11
C VAL A 939 -52.28 29.28 61.62
N ILE A 940 -53.02 29.01 60.51
CA ILE A 940 -53.18 27.69 59.94
C ILE A 940 -51.88 27.31 59.23
N SER A 941 -51.12 28.20 58.58
CA SER A 941 -49.85 27.90 58.00
C SER A 941 -48.84 27.40 59.03
N GLY A 942 -48.72 28.04 60.17
CA GLY A 942 -47.84 27.56 61.25
C GLY A 942 -48.24 26.21 61.84
N LEU A 943 -49.51 25.91 61.89
CA LEU A 943 -50.06 24.60 62.33
C LEU A 943 -49.87 23.47 61.33
N LEU A 944 -49.74 23.79 60.00
CA LEU A 944 -49.62 22.82 58.91
C LEU A 944 -48.15 22.51 58.51
N THR A 945 -47.21 23.43 58.77
CA THR A 945 -45.83 23.28 58.34
C THR A 945 -44.92 22.41 59.19
N GLY A 946 -45.51 21.86 60.35
CA GLY A 946 -44.64 21.06 61.25
C GLY A 946 -43.62 21.86 62.04
N GLY A 947 -43.60 23.19 61.89
CA GLY A 947 -42.99 24.13 62.79
C GLY A 947 -43.80 24.19 64.10
N GLU A 948 -43.25 24.58 65.18
CA GLU A 948 -43.76 24.66 66.49
C GLU A 948 -45.27 24.95 66.60
N GLY A 949 -46.17 23.97 66.31
CA GLY A 949 -47.62 24.16 66.41
C GLY A 949 -48.45 23.28 65.47
N GLY A 950 -47.97 22.13 65.09
CA GLY A 950 -48.74 21.21 64.20
C GLY A 950 -50.07 20.81 64.82
N GLY A 951 -51.09 20.67 63.94
CA GLY A 951 -52.48 20.37 64.32
C GLY A 951 -52.63 19.12 65.18
N ILE A 952 -53.67 19.10 66.04
CA ILE A 952 -53.87 18.13 67.06
C ILE A 952 -54.09 16.71 66.54
N PHE A 953 -54.50 16.59 65.26
CA PHE A 953 -54.65 15.29 64.60
C PHE A 953 -54.17 15.41 63.12
N SER A 954 -53.17 14.62 62.68
CA SER A 954 -52.69 14.60 61.32
C SER A 954 -52.32 13.18 60.91
N VAL A 955 -52.46 12.86 59.58
CA VAL A 955 -52.06 11.61 58.98
C VAL A 955 -50.81 11.86 58.16
N ARG A 956 -49.68 11.25 58.56
CA ARG A 956 -48.46 11.30 57.76
C ARG A 956 -48.59 10.31 56.62
N TYR A 957 -48.16 10.73 55.44
CA TYR A 957 -48.09 9.90 54.27
C TYR A 957 -46.73 9.96 53.59
N GLU A 958 -46.43 8.87 52.94
CA GLU A 958 -45.24 8.75 52.07
C GLU A 958 -45.69 8.17 50.71
N TYR A 959 -45.19 8.76 49.63
CA TYR A 959 -45.43 8.31 48.26
C TYR A 959 -44.08 8.09 47.56
N ILE A 960 -43.81 6.82 47.18
CA ILE A 960 -42.57 6.43 46.51
C ILE A 960 -42.93 5.82 45.15
N LYS A 961 -42.39 6.41 44.09
CA LYS A 961 -42.46 5.90 42.69
C LYS A 961 -41.05 5.66 42.18
N LYS A 962 -40.73 4.41 41.84
CA LYS A 962 -39.45 4.08 41.24
C LYS A 962 -39.44 4.46 39.75
N ALA A 963 -38.21 4.62 39.19
CA ALA A 963 -38.01 4.87 37.76
C ALA A 963 -38.65 3.77 36.88
N GLY A 964 -39.45 4.16 35.89
CA GLY A 964 -40.12 3.23 34.98
C GLY A 964 -41.46 2.65 35.50
N GLU A 965 -41.81 2.87 36.75
CA GLU A 965 -43.13 2.46 37.26
C GLU A 965 -44.23 3.39 36.77
N LYS A 966 -45.38 2.85 36.38
CA LYS A 966 -46.55 3.68 35.98
C LYS A 966 -47.14 4.38 37.18
N GLU A 967 -47.19 3.73 38.33
CA GLU A 967 -47.77 4.23 39.61
C GLU A 967 -46.80 3.99 40.76
N GLY A 968 -46.75 4.92 41.71
CA GLY A 968 -45.97 4.79 42.94
C GLY A 968 -46.75 4.09 44.05
N LYS A 969 -46.01 3.68 45.08
CA LYS A 969 -46.60 3.11 46.32
C LYS A 969 -46.86 4.22 47.33
N PHE A 970 -48.09 4.32 47.75
CA PHE A 970 -48.53 5.23 48.84
C PHE A 970 -48.62 4.44 50.15
N SER A 971 -48.04 4.99 51.20
CA SER A 971 -48.12 4.43 52.56
C SER A 971 -48.50 5.50 53.57
N THR A 972 -49.23 5.10 54.65
CA THR A 972 -49.57 5.99 55.72
C THR A 972 -49.10 5.40 57.07
N ASN A 973 -48.67 6.27 58.00
CA ASN A 973 -48.33 5.85 59.36
C ASN A 973 -49.55 5.89 60.21
N LYS A 974 -50.14 4.74 60.57
CA LYS A 974 -51.40 4.59 61.36
C LYS A 974 -51.27 5.11 62.80
N VAL A 975 -50.06 5.13 63.36
CA VAL A 975 -49.82 5.60 64.74
C VAL A 975 -49.92 7.12 64.86
N SER A 976 -49.67 7.84 63.80
CA SER A 976 -49.70 9.31 63.81
C SER A 976 -51.10 9.91 63.78
N ALA A 977 -52.13 9.10 63.48
CA ALA A 977 -53.53 9.61 63.38
C ALA A 977 -54.13 10.08 64.70
N PHE A 978 -53.61 9.68 65.85
CA PHE A 978 -54.17 9.94 67.17
C PHE A 978 -53.20 10.66 68.12
N VAL A 979 -52.03 11.07 67.69
CA VAL A 979 -51.00 11.68 68.53
C VAL A 979 -50.79 13.14 68.10
N PRO A 980 -50.75 14.11 69.06
CA PRO A 980 -50.37 15.49 68.73
C PRO A 980 -49.01 15.54 68.05
N SER A 981 -48.92 16.36 67.07
CA SER A 981 -47.70 16.47 66.25
C SER A 981 -46.41 16.76 66.99
N SER A 982 -46.53 17.42 68.17
CA SER A 982 -45.46 17.66 69.16
C SER A 982 -44.92 16.36 69.79
N ILE A 983 -45.73 15.27 69.85
CA ILE A 983 -45.34 13.99 70.44
C ILE A 983 -44.94 13.02 69.34
N ALA A 984 -45.44 13.18 68.08
CA ALA A 984 -45.12 12.33 66.96
C ALA A 984 -43.62 12.50 66.47
N ASN A 985 -43.00 13.65 66.73
CA ASN A 985 -41.61 13.90 66.47
C ASN A 985 -40.61 13.20 67.44
N LEU A 986 -41.14 12.64 68.57
CA LEU A 986 -40.37 11.87 69.54
C LEU A 986 -40.26 10.38 69.16
N PHE A 987 -40.99 9.90 68.12
CA PHE A 987 -40.96 8.54 67.64
C PHE A 987 -40.31 8.40 66.21
N GLU A 988 -39.62 9.41 65.72
CA GLU A 988 -38.65 9.36 64.63
C GLU A 988 -37.27 9.06 65.18
#